data_90331413985a43a36dd1ac60fcb4eb0e
#
_entry.id   90331413985a43a36dd1ac60fcb4eb0e
#
_cell.length_a   1.000
_cell.length_b   1.000
_cell.length_c   1.000
_cell.angle_alpha   90.00
_cell.angle_beta   90.00
_cell.angle_gamma   90.00
#
_symmetry.space_group_name_H-M   'P 1'
#
loop_
_entity.id
_entity.type
_entity.pdbx_description
1 polymer ?
#
loop_
_entity_poly.entity_id
_entity_poly.type
_entity_poly.pdbx_seq_one_letter_code
_entity_poly.pdbx_strand_id
1 'polypeptide(L)'
;MSAATSGWVRHEITDGARRGIVFEVLVRRRARATVSGGVTVPNETSMGEAAGSQLAVAGCDGSELSHHFNPSETGVSPGQEENGRAWSVAPMGSPEFRPCDRGSASSWAPPAPGAVATGVSVPATEFGDLPSVKAMGTGRAGIVVGFDTEFTTAGGARVIDSYQFAVADPVDPSVMVEVVILPPVGSTARVSLHTALWAVVTAAELWRSPLVPDEVGPRGVPRGAFWSEDWDERREALAKLRVPLVLACHYGAADLTTFRSGGHARDLDALVRLTSAAGGLVTLLPFRSQRGNENGHWWTSLSVTVRDTMSQAPAGKKTLAALGEACGVAKLNVPDDWISRMTDYRREHLAEFLEYGVNDAVIVVEYLARLWGDGIVPPITLSGGAAAALVNSGSAYFGASSPAEFRRLFAGLVDEDEGVEAVEEGDRLSFYAKRGRNPLDGAAAQLSSAFARAYHGGLNSCPMPGYYPVQTVDIDAQNAYPTAMALVRDLDWEAGAIEDVVHERVITVDDVPTATTPFVGFVSFSFSAEVLHPCLPIVADGTLIYPRTSEGVAGTWVCGPELWLALTLGAEVYCQIGYLARELRRDGGPSLSLRHGVKQLIDDRNAAKSLFGKGSLEEQTLKTGVNSIYGKTAQDVAEQRSWDARAQEMDNVGGSAVSSPYHAATTTSLVRAQLLATMNQLSEHGREVYSVTTDGFITDATVEEVAAFDLYGLEEVLGDARIALTGDPSIWEPKHAQSDLVNFTTRGNVSLELGGVCAHNGLKTPKGVVPDSAEDRELLLASVVTREGRVPNGYTRFPSFQELSRTEDRKDFLPSRVERSVSMDYDLKRRPVMSSMTPEMVPLPDGTTHEMATFTTQPWDRVEDCLRARQIARDMAETGCLRTVAEWRDWNVKFAHGKGRRISTPQRAVLMSIVMAHRQGVTTIPTLADRSLSIAERLDWLAEWGLGTVSRGDWDNARRPERASQMLPTDTLDPYLDRMTSMAPGEHPTDADRLPY
;
A
#
# COMPACT_ATOMS: atom_id res chain seq x y z
N MET A 1 -11.14 35.96 33.18
CA MET A 1 -11.21 34.50 33.09
C MET A 1 -12.64 33.91 33.13
N SER A 2 -13.65 34.54 33.73
CA SER A 2 -14.99 33.94 33.90
C SER A 2 -15.90 33.99 32.66
N ALA A 3 -15.64 34.79 31.66
CA ALA A 3 -16.47 34.88 30.44
C ALA A 3 -15.98 33.95 29.31
N ALA A 4 -14.71 33.60 29.29
CA ALA A 4 -14.09 32.80 28.21
C ALA A 4 -14.41 31.29 28.24
N THR A 5 -14.93 30.78 29.37
CA THR A 5 -15.24 29.35 29.57
C THR A 5 -16.71 29.10 29.84
N SER A 6 -17.62 29.95 29.32
CA SER A 6 -19.05 29.74 29.51
C SER A 6 -19.48 28.42 28.86
N GLY A 7 -20.12 27.56 29.65
CA GLY A 7 -20.53 26.21 29.26
C GLY A 7 -19.53 25.10 29.57
N TRP A 8 -18.31 25.42 29.96
CA TRP A 8 -17.31 24.42 30.38
C TRP A 8 -17.34 24.18 31.90
N VAL A 9 -17.32 22.90 32.30
CA VAL A 9 -17.17 22.49 33.72
C VAL A 9 -15.71 22.10 33.92
N ARG A 10 -15.08 22.67 34.99
CA ARG A 10 -13.66 22.48 35.31
C ARG A 10 -13.46 21.37 36.33
N HIS A 11 -12.50 20.48 36.03
CA HIS A 11 -12.00 19.47 36.97
C HIS A 11 -10.46 19.50 36.98
N GLU A 12 -9.87 18.81 37.93
CA GLU A 12 -8.43 18.66 38.02
C GLU A 12 -8.05 17.17 38.10
N ILE A 13 -6.98 16.80 37.44
CA ILE A 13 -6.40 15.46 37.51
C ILE A 13 -4.91 15.54 37.79
N THR A 14 -4.39 14.52 38.47
CA THR A 14 -2.96 14.35 38.69
C THR A 14 -2.52 13.06 37.96
N ASP A 15 -1.40 13.11 37.26
CA ASP A 15 -0.78 11.92 36.71
C ASP A 15 0.10 11.26 37.79
N GLY A 16 -0.26 10.03 38.19
CA GLY A 16 0.33 9.31 39.35
C GLY A 16 1.85 9.09 39.28
N ALA A 17 2.50 9.32 38.14
CA ALA A 17 3.94 9.16 37.97
C ALA A 17 4.76 10.42 38.29
N ARG A 18 4.13 11.60 38.36
CA ARG A 18 4.78 12.86 38.73
C ARG A 18 4.00 13.52 39.86
N ARG A 19 4.39 13.30 41.11
CA ARG A 19 3.79 13.99 42.24
C ARG A 19 3.93 15.51 42.07
N GLY A 20 2.81 16.20 41.97
CA GLY A 20 2.73 17.66 41.99
C GLY A 20 2.36 18.38 40.68
N ILE A 21 2.24 17.71 39.55
CA ILE A 21 1.71 18.34 38.32
C ILE A 21 0.20 18.10 38.26
N VAL A 22 -0.55 19.19 38.25
CA VAL A 22 -2.00 19.19 38.11
C VAL A 22 -2.33 19.57 36.65
N PHE A 23 -3.15 18.75 36.00
CA PHE A 23 -3.74 19.04 34.72
C PHE A 23 -5.18 19.48 34.93
N GLU A 24 -5.57 20.53 34.23
CA GLU A 24 -6.94 21.01 34.20
C GLU A 24 -7.75 20.23 33.16
N VAL A 25 -8.94 19.77 33.53
CA VAL A 25 -9.86 19.07 32.62
C VAL A 25 -11.11 19.92 32.46
N LEU A 26 -11.40 20.32 31.25
CA LEU A 26 -12.62 21.06 30.89
C LEU A 26 -13.58 20.10 30.19
N VAL A 27 -14.84 20.10 30.58
CA VAL A 27 -15.90 19.23 30.04
C VAL A 27 -17.08 20.09 29.59
N ARG A 28 -17.56 19.83 28.37
CA ARG A 28 -18.76 20.50 27.83
C ARG A 28 -19.65 19.47 27.13
N ARG A 29 -20.98 19.69 27.19
CA ARG A 29 -21.98 18.93 26.43
C ARG A 29 -22.64 19.87 25.43
N ARG A 30 -22.66 19.46 24.15
CA ARG A 30 -23.16 20.28 23.02
C ARG A 30 -24.04 19.41 22.12
N ALA A 31 -25.13 19.95 21.60
CA ALA A 31 -25.94 19.28 20.58
C ALA A 31 -25.08 18.96 19.35
N ARG A 32 -25.16 17.74 18.84
CA ARG A 32 -24.52 17.34 17.58
C ARG A 32 -25.20 18.06 16.42
N ALA A 33 -24.45 18.44 15.40
CA ALA A 33 -24.97 18.97 14.17
C ALA A 33 -25.79 17.87 13.46
N THR A 34 -27.11 18.00 13.40
CA THR A 34 -27.95 17.12 12.61
C THR A 34 -27.74 17.44 11.13
N VAL A 35 -27.11 16.54 10.41
CA VAL A 35 -27.07 16.60 8.94
C VAL A 35 -28.46 16.21 8.44
N SER A 36 -29.34 17.20 8.29
CA SER A 36 -30.62 17.01 7.58
C SER A 36 -30.27 16.75 6.10
N GLY A 37 -30.57 15.55 5.60
CA GLY A 37 -30.43 15.19 4.20
C GLY A 37 -31.36 16.04 3.30
N GLY A 38 -30.86 17.18 2.86
CA GLY A 38 -31.48 18.05 1.90
C GLY A 38 -30.42 18.71 1.05
N VAL A 39 -30.11 18.08 -0.08
CA VAL A 39 -29.25 18.68 -1.12
C VAL A 39 -30.03 19.82 -1.77
N THR A 40 -29.79 21.06 -1.36
CA THR A 40 -30.08 22.24 -2.20
C THR A 40 -28.91 22.41 -3.16
N VAL A 41 -29.14 22.07 -4.41
CA VAL A 41 -28.25 22.42 -5.52
C VAL A 41 -28.24 23.95 -5.64
N PRO A 42 -27.09 24.65 -5.51
CA PRO A 42 -27.03 26.07 -5.88
C PRO A 42 -26.95 26.17 -7.39
N ASN A 43 -27.87 26.96 -7.96
CA ASN A 43 -27.79 27.42 -9.33
C ASN A 43 -26.49 28.21 -9.56
N GLU A 44 -25.82 27.87 -10.63
CA GLU A 44 -24.73 28.68 -11.19
C GLU A 44 -25.20 30.08 -11.50
N THR A 45 -24.66 31.08 -10.85
CA THR A 45 -24.36 32.40 -11.46
C THR A 45 -23.48 33.24 -10.53
N SER A 46 -22.49 33.82 -11.14
CA SER A 46 -21.65 34.97 -10.75
C SER A 46 -20.32 34.70 -10.05
N MET A 47 -19.28 34.97 -10.87
CA MET A 47 -17.90 35.26 -10.48
C MET A 47 -17.78 36.37 -9.42
N GLY A 48 -16.84 36.18 -8.49
CA GLY A 48 -16.37 37.21 -7.58
C GLY A 48 -15.09 36.77 -6.91
N GLU A 49 -14.00 37.41 -7.30
CA GLU A 49 -12.65 37.23 -6.77
C GLU A 49 -12.61 37.40 -5.24
N ALA A 50 -11.95 36.45 -4.55
CA ALA A 50 -11.26 36.75 -3.30
C ALA A 50 -10.13 35.74 -3.08
N ALA A 51 -8.91 36.24 -3.11
CA ALA A 51 -7.69 35.53 -2.76
C ALA A 51 -7.72 35.10 -1.28
N GLY A 52 -7.64 33.79 -1.03
CA GLY A 52 -7.47 33.21 0.29
C GLY A 52 -6.23 32.34 0.32
N SER A 53 -5.21 32.76 1.02
CA SER A 53 -3.97 32.02 1.26
C SER A 53 -4.25 30.79 2.13
N GLN A 54 -4.07 29.59 1.58
CA GLN A 54 -4.12 28.34 2.32
C GLN A 54 -2.73 27.96 2.82
N LEU A 55 -2.57 27.89 4.13
CA LEU A 55 -1.45 27.16 4.74
C LEU A 55 -1.73 25.66 4.64
N ALA A 56 -1.16 25.03 3.63
CA ALA A 56 -1.13 23.59 3.55
C ALA A 56 -0.19 23.05 4.63
N VAL A 57 -0.72 22.39 5.64
CA VAL A 57 0.01 21.33 6.31
C VAL A 57 0.50 20.40 5.21
N ALA A 58 1.83 20.14 5.17
CA ALA A 58 2.41 19.25 4.18
C ALA A 58 1.77 17.87 4.30
N GLY A 59 0.64 17.71 3.63
CA GLY A 59 0.01 16.43 3.42
C GLY A 59 0.97 15.61 2.58
N CYS A 60 1.31 14.43 3.06
CA CYS A 60 1.86 13.41 2.19
C CYS A 60 0.83 13.20 1.09
N ASP A 61 1.12 13.72 -0.09
CA ASP A 61 0.35 13.46 -1.29
C ASP A 61 0.36 11.95 -1.50
N GLY A 62 -0.74 11.34 -1.14
CA GLY A 62 -1.03 9.94 -1.47
C GLY A 62 -1.59 9.87 -2.88
N SER A 63 -0.90 10.45 -3.86
CA SER A 63 -1.11 10.07 -5.23
C SER A 63 -0.54 8.67 -5.38
N GLU A 64 -1.44 7.71 -5.51
CA GLU A 64 -1.21 6.36 -5.99
C GLU A 64 -0.05 5.59 -5.33
N LEU A 65 -0.38 4.82 -4.31
CA LEU A 65 0.35 3.61 -3.95
C LEU A 65 0.16 2.55 -5.06
N SER A 66 0.68 2.81 -6.24
CA SER A 66 1.13 1.75 -7.11
C SER A 66 2.55 1.40 -6.68
N HIS A 67 2.67 0.21 -6.15
CA HIS A 67 3.89 -0.35 -5.59
C HIS A 67 5.06 -0.31 -6.57
N HIS A 68 5.99 0.61 -6.35
CA HIS A 68 7.36 0.45 -6.77
C HIS A 68 8.26 0.80 -5.60
N PHE A 69 8.49 -0.17 -4.75
CA PHE A 69 9.63 -0.13 -3.85
C PHE A 69 10.86 -0.61 -4.64
N ASN A 70 11.80 0.29 -4.80
CA ASN A 70 13.14 -0.05 -5.20
C ASN A 70 13.89 -0.52 -3.93
N PRO A 71 14.35 -1.78 -3.84
CA PRO A 71 15.08 -2.25 -2.68
C PRO A 71 16.56 -1.94 -2.82
N SER A 72 16.95 -0.70 -2.71
CA SER A 72 18.36 -0.34 -2.53
C SER A 72 18.46 0.86 -1.62
N GLU A 73 19.06 0.61 -0.49
CA GLU A 73 19.54 1.52 0.56
C GLU A 73 18.78 1.40 1.89
N THR A 74 19.18 0.44 2.68
CA THR A 74 19.45 0.61 4.11
C THR A 74 20.24 -0.60 4.63
N GLY A 75 21.55 -0.48 4.66
CA GLY A 75 22.37 -1.34 5.52
C GLY A 75 22.48 -0.71 6.89
N VAL A 76 22.16 -1.44 7.93
CA VAL A 76 22.84 -1.43 9.25
C VAL A 76 22.47 -2.70 10.00
N SER A 77 23.48 -3.40 10.47
CA SER A 77 23.42 -4.63 11.27
C SER A 77 23.32 -4.39 12.78
N PRO A 78 23.00 -5.44 13.57
CA PRO A 78 22.41 -5.34 14.89
C PRO A 78 23.44 -5.30 16.04
N GLY A 79 23.02 -4.74 17.17
CA GLY A 79 23.69 -4.83 18.46
C GLY A 79 22.69 -4.96 19.61
N GLN A 80 22.71 -6.08 20.18
CA GLN A 80 22.39 -6.60 21.55
C GLN A 80 21.54 -5.79 22.55
N GLU A 81 20.48 -6.49 23.03
CA GLU A 81 19.97 -6.76 24.37
C GLU A 81 19.66 -5.59 25.34
N GLU A 82 18.47 -5.51 25.85
CA GLU A 82 17.85 -6.18 26.99
C GLU A 82 16.48 -5.59 27.39
N ASN A 83 15.64 -6.47 27.89
CA ASN A 83 14.50 -6.28 28.79
C ASN A 83 13.14 -5.82 28.26
N GLY A 84 12.37 -6.85 27.95
CA GLY A 84 10.93 -6.79 27.76
C GLY A 84 10.11 -6.89 29.04
N ARG A 85 8.90 -6.38 28.98
CA ARG A 85 7.76 -6.82 29.81
C ARG A 85 6.54 -6.95 28.91
N ALA A 86 6.08 -8.18 28.76
CA ALA A 86 4.89 -8.48 27.99
C ALA A 86 3.63 -8.53 28.85
N TRP A 87 2.53 -8.29 28.16
CA TRP A 87 1.18 -8.40 28.72
C TRP A 87 0.56 -9.70 28.23
N SER A 88 0.17 -10.58 29.14
CA SER A 88 -0.45 -11.87 28.85
C SER A 88 -1.84 -11.69 28.26
N VAL A 89 -2.09 -12.31 27.10
CA VAL A 89 -3.44 -12.51 26.54
C VAL A 89 -3.81 -13.98 26.77
N ALA A 90 -4.85 -14.24 27.55
CA ALA A 90 -5.41 -15.58 27.72
C ALA A 90 -6.25 -15.98 26.47
N PRO A 91 -6.29 -17.26 26.09
CA PRO A 91 -7.05 -17.71 24.92
C PRO A 91 -8.56 -17.62 25.18
N MET A 92 -9.32 -17.11 24.20
CA MET A 92 -10.78 -17.14 24.24
C MET A 92 -11.28 -18.48 23.70
N GLY A 93 -12.03 -19.20 24.52
CA GLY A 93 -12.83 -20.35 24.13
C GLY A 93 -13.97 -19.96 23.19
N SER A 94 -14.26 -20.83 22.24
CA SER A 94 -15.33 -20.71 21.27
C SER A 94 -16.71 -20.72 21.96
N PRO A 95 -17.69 -19.89 21.58
CA PRO A 95 -19.07 -20.04 22.01
C PRO A 95 -19.76 -21.13 21.17
N GLU A 96 -20.36 -22.10 21.86
CA GLU A 96 -21.28 -23.08 21.26
C GLU A 96 -22.56 -22.39 20.81
N PHE A 97 -22.89 -22.56 19.53
CA PHE A 97 -24.19 -22.20 18.98
C PHE A 97 -25.16 -23.39 19.13
N ARG A 98 -26.32 -23.17 19.77
CA ARG A 98 -27.47 -24.08 19.73
C ARG A 98 -28.32 -23.74 18.50
N PRO A 99 -28.84 -24.75 17.78
CA PRO A 99 -29.67 -24.50 16.60
C PRO A 99 -31.12 -24.12 16.99
N CYS A 100 -31.66 -23.10 16.34
CA CYS A 100 -33.11 -22.83 16.34
C CYS A 100 -33.75 -23.42 15.10
N ASP A 101 -34.95 -23.93 15.31
CA ASP A 101 -35.75 -24.76 14.43
C ASP A 101 -36.13 -24.17 13.07
N ARG A 102 -36.28 -25.11 12.14
CA ARG A 102 -36.75 -24.90 10.77
C ARG A 102 -38.23 -24.51 10.74
N GLY A 103 -38.56 -23.42 10.09
CA GLY A 103 -39.90 -23.05 9.65
C GLY A 103 -39.97 -22.86 8.14
N SER A 104 -40.63 -23.80 7.49
CA SER A 104 -41.32 -23.84 6.18
C SER A 104 -40.98 -22.84 5.05
N ALA A 105 -40.60 -23.44 3.92
CA ALA A 105 -40.53 -22.85 2.59
C ALA A 105 -41.86 -22.24 2.11
N SER A 106 -41.80 -21.04 1.53
CA SER A 106 -42.84 -20.54 0.63
C SER A 106 -42.23 -20.08 -0.69
N SER A 107 -42.80 -20.60 -1.74
CA SER A 107 -42.50 -20.41 -3.17
C SER A 107 -42.57 -18.96 -3.62
N TRP A 108 -41.57 -18.54 -4.38
CA TRP A 108 -41.54 -17.22 -5.06
C TRP A 108 -41.82 -17.41 -6.55
N ALA A 109 -42.87 -16.70 -7.04
CA ALA A 109 -43.14 -16.50 -8.45
C ALA A 109 -42.96 -15.03 -8.83
N PRO A 110 -42.46 -14.69 -10.04
CA PRO A 110 -42.20 -13.30 -10.40
C PRO A 110 -43.53 -12.59 -10.81
N PRO A 111 -43.70 -11.29 -10.53
CA PRO A 111 -44.87 -10.52 -10.96
C PRO A 111 -44.76 -10.00 -12.38
N ALA A 112 -45.89 -9.95 -13.06
CA ALA A 112 -46.06 -9.41 -14.43
C ALA A 112 -45.96 -7.88 -14.51
N PRO A 113 -45.63 -7.30 -15.70
CA PRO A 113 -45.40 -5.87 -15.83
C PRO A 113 -46.71 -5.07 -16.00
N GLY A 114 -46.84 -3.98 -15.27
CA GLY A 114 -47.80 -2.93 -15.53
C GLY A 114 -48.66 -2.51 -14.34
N ALA A 115 -48.18 -1.56 -13.53
CA ALA A 115 -49.08 -0.65 -12.78
C ALA A 115 -48.31 0.63 -12.42
N VAL A 116 -48.93 1.76 -12.74
CA VAL A 116 -48.47 3.12 -12.45
C VAL A 116 -48.41 3.32 -10.94
N ALA A 117 -47.24 3.72 -10.44
CA ALA A 117 -47.00 3.90 -9.02
C ALA A 117 -47.55 5.24 -8.52
N THR A 118 -48.50 5.16 -7.63
CA THR A 118 -48.81 6.22 -6.67
C THR A 118 -47.70 6.21 -5.60
N GLY A 119 -47.15 7.40 -5.32
CA GLY A 119 -46.01 7.60 -4.47
C GLY A 119 -46.10 6.98 -3.08
N VAL A 120 -45.35 5.94 -2.86
CA VAL A 120 -44.96 5.44 -1.54
C VAL A 120 -43.57 6.02 -1.30
N SER A 121 -43.39 6.85 -0.26
CA SER A 121 -42.08 7.28 0.18
C SER A 121 -41.27 6.04 0.62
N VAL A 122 -40.37 5.61 -0.22
CA VAL A 122 -39.34 4.59 0.16
C VAL A 122 -38.48 5.24 1.23
N PRO A 123 -38.24 4.61 2.39
CA PRO A 123 -37.30 5.13 3.37
C PRO A 123 -35.94 5.30 2.68
N ALA A 124 -35.33 6.48 2.88
CA ALA A 124 -34.02 6.76 2.31
C ALA A 124 -33.02 5.70 2.79
N THR A 125 -32.47 4.94 1.85
CA THR A 125 -31.45 3.94 2.14
C THR A 125 -30.22 4.68 2.65
N GLU A 126 -29.81 4.43 3.87
CA GLU A 126 -28.59 5.01 4.43
C GLU A 126 -27.36 4.34 3.78
N PHE A 127 -26.25 5.07 3.70
CA PHE A 127 -25.01 4.54 3.14
C PHE A 127 -24.57 3.24 3.84
N GLY A 128 -24.68 3.20 5.17
CA GLY A 128 -24.40 2.03 5.99
C GLY A 128 -25.27 0.81 5.69
N ASP A 129 -26.39 0.99 4.97
CA ASP A 129 -27.29 -0.12 4.59
C ASP A 129 -26.82 -0.88 3.35
N LEU A 130 -25.92 -0.31 2.56
CA LEU A 130 -25.37 -0.98 1.38
C LEU A 130 -24.61 -2.26 1.79
N PRO A 131 -24.87 -3.40 1.11
CA PRO A 131 -24.25 -4.69 1.46
C PRO A 131 -22.75 -4.67 1.59
N SER A 132 -22.06 -4.03 0.64
CA SER A 132 -20.59 -3.92 0.70
C SER A 132 -20.12 -3.07 1.88
N VAL A 133 -20.81 -1.98 2.21
CA VAL A 133 -20.45 -1.11 3.34
C VAL A 133 -20.62 -1.85 4.66
N LYS A 134 -21.72 -2.58 4.84
CA LYS A 134 -21.92 -3.47 6.00
C LYS A 134 -20.82 -4.51 6.10
N ALA A 135 -20.44 -5.12 4.98
CA ALA A 135 -19.38 -6.12 4.92
C ALA A 135 -17.97 -5.54 5.12
N MET A 136 -17.75 -4.28 4.72
CA MET A 136 -16.49 -3.55 4.98
C MET A 136 -16.30 -3.20 6.45
N GLY A 137 -17.38 -2.97 7.18
CA GLY A 137 -17.36 -2.73 8.62
C GLY A 137 -16.89 -3.95 9.39
N THR A 138 -16.39 -3.75 10.61
CA THR A 138 -15.91 -4.86 11.43
C THR A 138 -17.03 -5.68 12.08
N GLY A 139 -18.28 -5.21 12.02
CA GLY A 139 -19.43 -5.79 12.74
C GLY A 139 -19.31 -5.73 14.27
N ARG A 140 -18.27 -5.08 14.78
CA ARG A 140 -18.02 -4.94 16.23
C ARG A 140 -18.53 -3.59 16.71
N ALA A 141 -19.18 -3.61 17.89
CA ALA A 141 -19.57 -2.40 18.56
C ALA A 141 -18.40 -1.81 19.38
N GLY A 142 -18.32 -0.48 19.47
CA GLY A 142 -17.33 0.23 20.27
C GLY A 142 -17.67 1.69 20.45
N ILE A 143 -17.20 2.30 21.51
CA ILE A 143 -17.40 3.72 21.81
C ILE A 143 -16.31 4.51 21.08
N VAL A 144 -16.67 5.25 20.03
CA VAL A 144 -15.75 6.07 19.25
C VAL A 144 -15.43 7.37 20.00
N VAL A 145 -14.17 7.58 20.28
CA VAL A 145 -13.63 8.79 20.92
C VAL A 145 -12.69 9.46 19.94
N GLY A 146 -13.07 10.61 19.41
CA GLY A 146 -12.22 11.46 18.59
C GLY A 146 -11.11 12.09 19.43
N PHE A 147 -9.94 12.24 18.85
CA PHE A 147 -8.77 12.74 19.56
C PHE A 147 -7.89 13.61 18.66
N ASP A 148 -7.42 14.71 19.19
CA ASP A 148 -6.48 15.63 18.59
C ASP A 148 -5.59 16.30 19.64
N THR A 149 -4.49 16.97 19.23
CA THR A 149 -3.59 17.69 20.12
C THR A 149 -3.07 19.00 19.53
N GLU A 150 -3.00 20.04 20.36
CA GLU A 150 -2.36 21.29 20.00
C GLU A 150 -1.01 21.45 20.72
N PHE A 151 0.00 21.92 19.99
CA PHE A 151 1.34 22.08 20.53
C PHE A 151 2.12 23.22 19.86
N THR A 152 3.06 23.78 20.59
CA THR A 152 4.05 24.72 20.08
C THR A 152 5.43 24.05 20.05
N THR A 153 6.19 24.26 18.99
CA THR A 153 7.58 23.77 18.93
C THR A 153 8.54 24.83 19.50
N ALA A 154 9.21 24.49 20.56
CA ALA A 154 10.18 25.37 21.21
C ALA A 154 11.47 24.62 21.56
N GLY A 155 12.63 25.17 21.19
CA GLY A 155 13.93 24.58 21.56
C GLY A 155 14.18 23.16 21.05
N GLY A 156 13.56 22.76 19.94
CA GLY A 156 13.66 21.40 19.41
C GLY A 156 12.79 20.36 20.09
N ALA A 157 11.84 20.77 20.93
CA ALA A 157 10.86 19.93 21.60
C ALA A 157 9.44 20.47 21.39
N ARG A 158 8.42 19.61 21.51
CA ARG A 158 7.02 20.03 21.53
C ARG A 158 6.58 20.37 22.96
N VAL A 159 6.03 21.56 23.13
CA VAL A 159 5.29 21.97 24.33
C VAL A 159 3.82 21.72 24.02
N ILE A 160 3.20 20.78 24.73
CA ILE A 160 1.81 20.41 24.48
C ILE A 160 0.90 21.44 25.17
N ASP A 161 0.05 22.06 24.38
CA ASP A 161 -0.88 23.09 24.84
C ASP A 161 -2.22 22.48 25.28
N SER A 162 -2.70 21.44 24.59
CA SER A 162 -3.93 20.74 24.97
C SER A 162 -4.01 19.34 24.34
N TYR A 163 -4.86 18.50 24.96
CA TYR A 163 -5.35 17.24 24.44
C TYR A 163 -6.87 17.32 24.35
N GLN A 164 -7.43 17.18 23.17
CA GLN A 164 -8.85 17.32 22.89
C GLN A 164 -9.47 15.97 22.61
N PHE A 165 -10.65 15.75 23.17
CA PHE A 165 -11.44 14.55 22.93
C PHE A 165 -12.90 14.92 22.69
N ALA A 166 -13.53 14.16 21.79
CA ALA A 166 -14.95 14.26 21.52
C ALA A 166 -15.56 12.85 21.49
N VAL A 167 -16.74 12.69 22.07
CA VAL A 167 -17.47 11.41 22.08
C VAL A 167 -18.97 11.67 22.16
N ALA A 168 -19.78 10.89 21.44
CA ALA A 168 -21.23 10.93 21.59
C ALA A 168 -21.63 10.55 23.03
N ASP A 169 -22.57 11.26 23.63
CA ASP A 169 -23.09 10.93 24.95
C ASP A 169 -23.64 9.50 24.96
N PRO A 170 -23.21 8.64 25.90
CA PRO A 170 -23.60 7.23 25.89
C PRO A 170 -25.10 6.96 26.13
N VAL A 171 -25.83 7.96 26.61
CA VAL A 171 -27.28 7.86 26.88
C VAL A 171 -28.10 8.63 25.85
N ASP A 172 -27.60 9.78 25.40
CA ASP A 172 -28.23 10.61 24.38
C ASP A 172 -27.24 10.87 23.23
N PRO A 173 -27.21 10.02 22.20
CA PRO A 173 -26.29 10.16 21.06
C PRO A 173 -26.45 11.48 20.27
N SER A 174 -27.53 12.25 20.48
CA SER A 174 -27.70 13.57 19.88
C SER A 174 -26.83 14.64 20.55
N VAL A 175 -26.13 14.30 21.62
CA VAL A 175 -25.24 15.17 22.38
C VAL A 175 -23.80 14.72 22.19
N MET A 176 -22.91 15.67 21.87
CA MET A 176 -21.45 15.46 21.88
C MET A 176 -20.91 15.89 23.25
N VAL A 177 -20.14 15.04 23.89
CA VAL A 177 -19.36 15.35 25.07
C VAL A 177 -17.95 15.68 24.64
N GLU A 178 -17.53 16.89 24.93
CA GLU A 178 -16.22 17.44 24.61
C GLU A 178 -15.37 17.49 25.88
N VAL A 179 -14.14 16.97 25.82
CA VAL A 179 -13.23 16.92 26.95
C VAL A 179 -11.87 17.46 26.52
N VAL A 180 -11.38 18.49 27.19
CA VAL A 180 -10.07 19.08 26.93
C VAL A 180 -9.20 18.97 28.19
N ILE A 181 -8.00 18.39 28.04
CA ILE A 181 -7.01 18.29 29.11
C ILE A 181 -5.91 19.32 28.82
N LEU A 182 -5.74 20.24 29.74
CA LEU A 182 -4.78 21.34 29.64
C LEU A 182 -3.59 21.13 30.57
N PRO A 183 -2.37 20.92 30.01
CA PRO A 183 -1.14 21.03 30.80
C PRO A 183 -0.94 22.46 31.34
N PRO A 184 -0.15 22.69 32.41
CA PRO A 184 0.23 24.05 32.82
C PRO A 184 0.87 24.82 31.66
N VAL A 185 0.46 26.06 31.43
CA VAL A 185 0.86 26.89 30.28
C VAL A 185 2.40 26.98 30.17
N GLY A 186 2.93 26.68 29.01
CA GLY A 186 4.37 26.71 28.72
C GLY A 186 5.18 25.61 29.44
N SER A 187 4.51 24.63 30.06
CA SER A 187 5.15 23.48 30.69
C SER A 187 5.48 22.41 29.67
N THR A 188 6.57 21.70 29.87
CA THR A 188 6.91 20.47 29.11
C THR A 188 6.22 19.22 29.67
N ALA A 189 5.27 19.38 30.59
CA ALA A 189 4.53 18.28 31.18
C ALA A 189 3.60 17.63 30.19
N ARG A 190 3.60 16.30 30.16
CA ARG A 190 2.72 15.49 29.31
C ARG A 190 1.90 14.54 30.18
N VAL A 191 0.62 14.42 29.87
CA VAL A 191 -0.23 13.42 30.51
C VAL A 191 0.03 12.04 29.89
N SER A 192 -0.11 10.97 30.69
CA SER A 192 -0.06 9.62 30.12
C SER A 192 -1.35 9.29 29.37
N LEU A 193 -1.25 8.49 28.33
CA LEU A 193 -2.43 8.03 27.58
C LEU A 193 -3.43 7.32 28.50
N HIS A 194 -2.94 6.53 29.45
CA HIS A 194 -3.77 5.90 30.49
C HIS A 194 -4.59 6.93 31.29
N THR A 195 -3.93 7.95 31.84
CA THR A 195 -4.61 8.98 32.64
C THR A 195 -5.61 9.76 31.79
N ALA A 196 -5.24 10.12 30.56
CA ALA A 196 -6.13 10.84 29.65
C ALA A 196 -7.38 10.04 29.31
N LEU A 197 -7.25 8.78 28.90
CA LEU A 197 -8.39 7.92 28.58
C LEU A 197 -9.33 7.73 29.76
N TRP A 198 -8.81 7.54 30.98
CA TRP A 198 -9.65 7.43 32.17
C TRP A 198 -10.32 8.75 32.56
N ALA A 199 -9.68 9.88 32.28
CA ALA A 199 -10.32 11.20 32.44
C ALA A 199 -11.52 11.34 31.50
N VAL A 200 -11.36 10.96 30.22
CA VAL A 200 -12.45 10.97 29.23
C VAL A 200 -13.58 10.01 29.64
N VAL A 201 -13.26 8.77 30.01
CA VAL A 201 -14.27 7.78 30.47
C VAL A 201 -15.05 8.33 31.67
N THR A 202 -14.38 9.01 32.58
CA THR A 202 -15.01 9.58 33.75
C THR A 202 -15.85 10.81 33.42
N ALA A 203 -15.32 11.74 32.66
CA ALA A 203 -16.00 12.99 32.29
C ALA A 203 -17.24 12.77 31.40
N ALA A 204 -17.14 11.85 30.45
CA ALA A 204 -18.24 11.51 29.55
C ALA A 204 -19.16 10.40 30.09
N GLU A 205 -18.89 9.86 31.28
CA GLU A 205 -19.68 8.80 31.92
C GLU A 205 -19.86 7.55 31.04
N LEU A 206 -18.81 7.14 30.31
CA LEU A 206 -18.88 6.07 29.30
C LEU A 206 -19.28 4.70 29.85
N TRP A 207 -19.21 4.48 31.19
CA TRP A 207 -19.77 3.29 31.84
C TRP A 207 -21.30 3.18 31.73
N ARG A 208 -22.00 4.26 31.32
CA ARG A 208 -23.46 4.26 31.11
C ARG A 208 -23.85 3.77 29.71
N SER A 209 -22.87 3.54 28.85
CA SER A 209 -23.11 3.02 27.50
C SER A 209 -23.73 1.62 27.56
N PRO A 210 -24.71 1.29 26.71
CA PRO A 210 -25.27 -0.05 26.59
C PRO A 210 -24.23 -1.10 26.16
N LEU A 211 -23.07 -0.68 25.65
CA LEU A 211 -21.94 -1.55 25.32
C LEU A 211 -21.08 -1.93 26.53
N VAL A 212 -21.36 -1.36 27.69
CA VAL A 212 -20.59 -1.60 28.91
C VAL A 212 -21.46 -2.39 29.89
N PRO A 213 -20.96 -3.50 30.49
CA PRO A 213 -21.71 -4.26 31.47
C PRO A 213 -22.16 -3.39 32.66
N ASP A 214 -23.37 -3.64 33.15
CA ASP A 214 -23.97 -2.86 34.27
C ASP A 214 -23.15 -2.90 35.55
N GLU A 215 -22.31 -3.91 35.73
CA GLU A 215 -21.40 -4.06 36.87
C GLU A 215 -20.27 -3.03 36.89
N VAL A 216 -19.98 -2.38 35.76
CA VAL A 216 -18.95 -1.33 35.69
C VAL A 216 -19.50 -0.02 36.28
N GLY A 217 -18.85 0.48 37.32
CA GLY A 217 -19.26 1.73 38.00
C GLY A 217 -18.51 2.96 37.53
N PRO A 218 -18.86 4.14 38.08
CA PRO A 218 -18.31 5.46 37.69
C PRO A 218 -16.80 5.62 37.85
N ARG A 219 -16.17 4.78 38.65
CA ARG A 219 -14.72 4.79 38.82
C ARG A 219 -14.01 3.61 38.14
N GLY A 220 -14.70 2.94 37.26
CA GLY A 220 -14.20 1.72 36.63
C GLY A 220 -14.12 0.55 37.61
N VAL A 221 -14.90 0.59 38.71
CA VAL A 221 -15.02 -0.48 39.69
C VAL A 221 -16.34 -1.19 39.48
N PRO A 222 -16.41 -2.52 39.49
CA PRO A 222 -17.66 -3.28 39.36
C PRO A 222 -18.69 -2.82 40.39
N ARG A 223 -19.96 -2.74 39.94
CA ARG A 223 -21.10 -2.52 40.85
C ARG A 223 -21.49 -3.86 41.46
N GLY A 224 -21.52 -3.93 42.82
CA GLY A 224 -21.93 -5.13 43.50
C GLY A 224 -20.82 -6.16 43.77
N ALA A 225 -21.16 -7.25 44.43
CA ALA A 225 -20.22 -8.27 44.84
C ALA A 225 -19.90 -9.27 43.74
N PHE A 226 -19.03 -8.91 42.81
CA PHE A 226 -18.45 -9.85 41.86
C PHE A 226 -17.29 -10.63 42.55
N TRP A 227 -17.57 -11.29 43.66
CA TRP A 227 -16.56 -11.88 44.51
C TRP A 227 -16.81 -13.38 44.60
N SER A 228 -16.40 -14.14 43.56
CA SER A 228 -16.17 -15.56 43.78
C SER A 228 -14.97 -15.74 44.70
N GLU A 229 -15.04 -16.68 45.65
CA GLU A 229 -13.88 -17.10 46.42
C GLU A 229 -12.85 -17.82 45.54
N ASP A 230 -13.30 -18.38 44.42
CA ASP A 230 -12.44 -18.94 43.40
C ASP A 230 -11.77 -17.83 42.58
N TRP A 231 -10.44 -17.79 42.61
CA TRP A 231 -9.66 -16.79 41.90
C TRP A 231 -9.75 -16.88 40.35
N ASP A 232 -9.86 -18.08 39.79
CA ASP A 232 -9.93 -18.26 38.35
C ASP A 232 -11.30 -17.86 37.80
N GLU A 233 -12.40 -18.23 38.50
CA GLU A 233 -13.73 -17.74 38.15
C GLU A 233 -13.83 -16.21 38.24
N ARG A 234 -13.27 -15.63 39.31
CA ARG A 234 -13.23 -14.20 39.48
C ARG A 234 -12.42 -13.50 38.39
N ARG A 235 -11.26 -14.03 38.00
CA ARG A 235 -10.43 -13.50 36.93
C ARG A 235 -11.14 -13.56 35.58
N GLU A 236 -11.82 -14.63 35.28
CA GLU A 236 -12.63 -14.80 34.06
C GLU A 236 -13.79 -13.82 34.00
N ALA A 237 -14.51 -13.66 35.08
CA ALA A 237 -15.60 -12.69 35.21
C ALA A 237 -15.11 -11.25 35.04
N LEU A 238 -14.00 -10.88 35.70
CA LEU A 238 -13.38 -9.55 35.58
C LEU A 238 -12.82 -9.30 34.18
N ALA A 239 -12.38 -10.32 33.48
CA ALA A 239 -11.93 -10.20 32.10
C ALA A 239 -13.06 -9.82 31.12
N LYS A 240 -14.32 -10.06 31.48
CA LYS A 240 -15.53 -9.68 30.72
C LYS A 240 -15.94 -8.23 30.98
N LEU A 241 -15.51 -7.62 32.09
CA LEU A 241 -15.82 -6.23 32.43
C LEU A 241 -14.92 -5.25 31.68
N ARG A 242 -15.34 -4.89 30.47
CA ARG A 242 -14.57 -4.03 29.55
C ARG A 242 -15.39 -2.86 29.05
N VAL A 243 -14.74 -1.69 28.93
CA VAL A 243 -15.25 -0.56 28.17
C VAL A 243 -14.58 -0.60 26.78
N PRO A 244 -15.31 -0.90 25.71
CA PRO A 244 -14.75 -1.03 24.37
C PRO A 244 -14.56 0.36 23.75
N LEU A 245 -13.35 0.90 23.77
CA LEU A 245 -13.02 2.20 23.20
C LEU A 245 -12.41 2.07 21.80
N VAL A 246 -12.81 2.95 20.90
CA VAL A 246 -12.15 3.24 19.63
C VAL A 246 -11.55 4.64 19.74
N LEU A 247 -10.27 4.74 19.99
CA LEU A 247 -9.55 6.01 19.96
C LEU A 247 -9.26 6.36 18.51
N ALA A 248 -9.90 7.38 17.99
CA ALA A 248 -9.80 7.80 16.60
C ALA A 248 -9.12 9.16 16.48
N CYS A 249 -8.19 9.29 15.54
CA CYS A 249 -7.45 10.52 15.28
C CYS A 249 -7.30 10.76 13.78
N HIS A 250 -6.79 11.94 13.43
CA HIS A 250 -6.40 12.25 12.06
C HIS A 250 -4.90 12.52 12.01
N TYR A 251 -4.14 11.65 11.34
CA TYR A 251 -2.68 11.63 11.35
C TYR A 251 -2.09 11.32 12.75
N GLY A 252 -2.54 10.22 13.33
CA GLY A 252 -2.21 9.79 14.69
C GLY A 252 -0.73 9.66 15.00
N ALA A 253 0.15 9.61 14.01
CA ALA A 253 1.59 9.66 14.21
C ALA A 253 2.05 10.96 14.90
N ALA A 254 1.39 12.09 14.63
CA ALA A 254 1.67 13.36 15.29
C ALA A 254 1.12 13.39 16.73
N ASP A 255 -0.14 12.97 16.91
CA ASP A 255 -0.87 13.17 18.16
C ASP A 255 -0.54 12.13 19.21
N LEU A 256 -0.46 10.86 18.84
CA LEU A 256 -0.17 9.77 19.79
C LEU A 256 1.22 9.88 20.44
N THR A 257 2.16 10.54 19.77
CA THR A 257 3.50 10.79 20.32
C THR A 257 3.57 11.95 21.31
N THR A 258 2.46 12.66 21.52
CA THR A 258 2.36 13.74 22.54
C THR A 258 2.19 13.22 23.95
N PHE A 259 1.69 12.00 24.13
CA PHE A 259 1.50 11.40 25.44
C PHE A 259 2.81 10.97 26.09
N ARG A 260 2.81 10.97 27.40
CA ARG A 260 3.84 10.36 28.22
C ARG A 260 3.53 8.87 28.43
N SER A 261 4.52 8.01 28.30
CA SER A 261 4.38 6.61 28.71
C SER A 261 4.25 6.49 30.24
N GLY A 262 3.33 5.67 30.71
CA GLY A 262 2.92 5.59 32.11
C GLY A 262 3.98 5.13 33.10
N GLY A 263 4.94 5.96 33.42
CA GLY A 263 5.83 5.79 34.58
C GLY A 263 7.14 5.06 34.35
N HIS A 264 7.41 4.49 33.20
CA HIS A 264 8.67 3.83 32.92
C HIS A 264 9.36 4.47 31.72
N ALA A 265 10.47 5.10 31.96
CA ALA A 265 11.34 5.64 30.95
C ALA A 265 10.63 6.52 29.87
N ARG A 266 11.13 6.97 28.95
CA ARG A 266 10.94 7.91 27.87
C ARG A 266 9.53 7.90 27.23
N ASP A 267 9.00 9.07 26.96
CA ASP A 267 7.63 9.38 26.56
C ASP A 267 7.07 8.60 25.36
N LEU A 268 7.92 8.03 24.53
CA LEU A 268 7.53 7.30 23.35
C LEU A 268 7.72 5.77 23.43
N ASP A 269 8.43 5.25 24.46
CA ASP A 269 8.81 3.84 24.53
C ASP A 269 7.64 2.88 24.45
N ALA A 270 6.62 3.10 25.28
CA ALA A 270 5.48 2.19 25.34
C ALA A 270 4.60 2.30 24.08
N LEU A 271 4.42 3.50 23.52
CA LEU A 271 3.66 3.69 22.29
C LEU A 271 4.39 3.08 21.10
N VAL A 272 5.68 3.31 20.99
CA VAL A 272 6.50 2.76 19.90
C VAL A 272 6.53 1.22 19.92
N ARG A 273 6.57 0.62 21.09
CA ARG A 273 6.50 -0.85 21.23
C ARG A 273 5.14 -1.45 20.88
N LEU A 274 4.07 -0.65 20.97
CA LEU A 274 2.71 -1.07 20.62
C LEU A 274 2.36 -0.80 19.15
N THR A 275 3.22 -0.12 18.39
CA THR A 275 2.96 0.20 16.99
C THR A 275 3.39 -0.95 16.08
N SER A 276 2.58 -1.25 15.08
CA SER A 276 3.01 -2.00 13.92
C SER A 276 2.85 -1.13 12.68
N ALA A 277 3.83 -1.16 11.79
CA ALA A 277 3.80 -0.43 10.54
C ALA A 277 3.59 -1.42 9.39
N ALA A 278 2.42 -1.39 8.77
CA ALA A 278 2.13 -2.12 7.55
C ALA A 278 2.00 -1.11 6.41
N GLY A 279 2.91 -1.15 5.44
CA GLY A 279 2.82 -0.31 4.25
C GLY A 279 2.77 1.21 4.51
N GLY A 280 3.51 1.69 5.51
CA GLY A 280 3.55 3.11 5.87
C GLY A 280 2.42 3.59 6.80
N LEU A 281 1.44 2.75 7.08
CA LEU A 281 0.38 3.06 8.04
C LEU A 281 0.87 2.78 9.46
N VAL A 282 0.69 3.75 10.34
CA VAL A 282 0.92 3.57 11.76
C VAL A 282 -0.38 3.12 12.40
N THR A 283 -0.42 1.88 12.87
CA THR A 283 -1.55 1.33 13.61
C THR A 283 -1.05 0.84 14.95
N LEU A 284 -1.61 1.36 16.03
CA LEU A 284 -1.41 0.78 17.34
C LEU A 284 -2.15 -0.56 17.41
N LEU A 285 -1.48 -1.57 17.93
CA LEU A 285 -2.15 -2.81 18.27
C LEU A 285 -3.18 -2.55 19.36
N PRO A 286 -4.32 -3.25 19.37
CA PRO A 286 -5.29 -3.13 20.43
C PRO A 286 -4.61 -3.39 21.78
N PHE A 287 -4.87 -2.54 22.76
CA PHE A 287 -4.27 -2.65 24.08
C PHE A 287 -5.30 -2.50 25.19
N ARG A 288 -4.90 -2.84 26.39
CA ARG A 288 -5.74 -2.71 27.58
C ARG A 288 -5.15 -1.66 28.50
N SER A 289 -6.01 -0.79 28.99
CA SER A 289 -5.70 0.13 30.09
C SER A 289 -6.53 -0.27 31.30
N GLN A 290 -5.88 -0.60 32.40
CA GLN A 290 -6.53 -1.14 33.60
C GLN A 290 -6.56 -0.14 34.74
N ARG A 291 -7.66 -0.11 35.46
CA ARG A 291 -7.83 0.71 36.65
C ARG A 291 -8.47 -0.07 37.81
N GLY A 292 -8.11 0.29 39.01
CA GLY A 292 -8.53 -0.40 40.23
C GLY A 292 -7.56 -1.52 40.60
N ASN A 293 -7.06 -1.46 41.78
CA ASN A 293 -6.13 -2.47 42.32
C ASN A 293 -6.48 -2.69 43.79
N GLU A 294 -6.84 -3.87 44.17
CA GLU A 294 -6.94 -4.30 45.52
C GLU A 294 -6.08 -5.56 45.68
N ASN A 295 -5.10 -5.49 46.55
CA ASN A 295 -4.17 -6.59 46.80
C ASN A 295 -3.46 -7.13 45.53
N GLY A 296 -3.14 -6.27 44.58
CA GLY A 296 -2.48 -6.64 43.34
C GLY A 296 -3.43 -7.09 42.21
N HIS A 297 -4.74 -6.99 42.38
CA HIS A 297 -5.73 -7.44 41.38
C HIS A 297 -6.39 -6.24 40.68
N TRP A 298 -6.49 -6.30 39.35
CA TRP A 298 -7.10 -5.27 38.49
C TRP A 298 -8.51 -5.71 38.11
N TRP A 299 -9.51 -4.84 38.28
CA TRP A 299 -10.92 -5.25 38.05
C TRP A 299 -11.60 -4.69 36.85
N THR A 300 -11.22 -3.53 36.31
CA THR A 300 -11.85 -2.96 35.14
C THR A 300 -10.80 -2.55 34.13
N SER A 301 -11.06 -2.83 32.86
CA SER A 301 -10.15 -2.49 31.78
C SER A 301 -10.85 -1.74 30.67
N LEU A 302 -10.14 -0.78 30.06
CA LEU A 302 -10.47 -0.27 28.75
C LEU A 302 -9.86 -1.20 27.72
N SER A 303 -10.69 -1.66 26.76
CA SER A 303 -10.19 -2.34 25.57
C SER A 303 -10.08 -1.28 24.47
N VAL A 304 -8.87 -0.82 24.18
CA VAL A 304 -8.63 0.32 23.29
C VAL A 304 -8.20 -0.17 21.93
N THR A 305 -8.94 0.23 20.91
CA THR A 305 -8.59 0.04 19.49
C THR A 305 -8.31 1.41 18.91
N VAL A 306 -7.19 1.59 18.20
CA VAL A 306 -6.85 2.87 17.58
C VAL A 306 -7.22 2.87 16.11
N ARG A 307 -7.73 3.99 15.61
CA ARG A 307 -8.04 4.23 14.19
C ARG A 307 -7.53 5.59 13.76
N ASP A 308 -7.02 5.63 12.53
CA ASP A 308 -6.57 6.86 11.89
C ASP A 308 -7.44 7.13 10.65
N THR A 309 -8.15 8.25 10.66
CA THR A 309 -9.06 8.63 9.57
C THR A 309 -8.33 8.89 8.25
N MET A 310 -7.02 9.23 8.25
CA MET A 310 -6.24 9.31 7.02
C MET A 310 -6.21 7.99 6.24
N SER A 311 -6.24 6.85 6.93
CA SER A 311 -6.28 5.53 6.31
C SER A 311 -7.68 5.11 5.84
N GLN A 312 -8.69 5.91 6.18
CA GLN A 312 -10.08 5.72 5.80
C GLN A 312 -10.61 6.84 4.89
N ALA A 313 -9.80 7.85 4.62
CA ALA A 313 -10.12 8.91 3.68
C ALA A 313 -9.91 8.45 2.23
N PRO A 314 -10.82 8.80 1.30
CA PRO A 314 -10.63 8.58 -0.12
C PRO A 314 -9.41 9.32 -0.66
N ALA A 315 -8.85 8.83 -1.78
CA ALA A 315 -7.78 9.52 -2.50
C ALA A 315 -8.18 10.97 -2.85
N GLY A 316 -7.27 11.91 -2.68
CA GLY A 316 -7.51 13.34 -2.95
C GLY A 316 -8.35 14.09 -1.88
N LYS A 317 -8.89 13.40 -0.85
CA LYS A 317 -9.67 14.03 0.24
C LYS A 317 -9.12 13.66 1.62
N LYS A 318 -7.80 13.70 1.76
CA LYS A 318 -7.11 13.25 2.99
C LYS A 318 -6.87 14.36 4.02
N THR A 319 -7.22 15.61 3.74
CA THR A 319 -7.10 16.69 4.73
C THR A 319 -8.27 16.67 5.70
N LEU A 320 -8.03 17.04 6.97
CA LEU A 320 -9.10 17.10 7.96
C LEU A 320 -10.20 18.10 7.55
N ALA A 321 -9.84 19.20 6.87
CA ALA A 321 -10.80 20.14 6.31
C ALA A 321 -11.74 19.48 5.29
N ALA A 322 -11.21 18.64 4.38
CA ALA A 322 -12.04 17.91 3.42
C ALA A 322 -12.93 16.86 4.11
N LEU A 323 -12.47 16.23 5.19
CA LEU A 323 -13.29 15.32 5.99
C LEU A 323 -14.41 16.07 6.71
N GLY A 324 -14.08 17.24 7.27
CA GLY A 324 -15.05 18.11 7.95
C GLY A 324 -16.14 18.60 6.99
N GLU A 325 -15.78 19.07 5.79
CA GLU A 325 -16.72 19.42 4.73
C GLU A 325 -17.61 18.22 4.38
N ALA A 326 -17.02 17.05 4.23
CA ALA A 326 -17.75 15.83 3.88
C ALA A 326 -18.77 15.40 4.94
N CYS A 327 -18.49 15.59 6.23
CA CYS A 327 -19.43 15.25 7.32
C CYS A 327 -20.28 16.44 7.80
N GLY A 328 -20.17 17.61 7.16
CA GLY A 328 -20.97 18.80 7.50
C GLY A 328 -20.46 19.57 8.72
N VAL A 329 -19.26 19.31 9.17
CA VAL A 329 -18.58 20.02 10.28
C VAL A 329 -17.38 20.78 9.71
N ALA A 330 -17.53 22.04 9.40
CA ALA A 330 -16.44 22.83 8.82
C ALA A 330 -15.25 22.92 9.79
N LYS A 331 -14.03 22.68 9.26
CA LYS A 331 -12.81 22.90 10.03
C LYS A 331 -12.67 24.40 10.35
N LEU A 332 -12.44 24.70 11.61
CA LEU A 332 -12.13 26.06 12.05
C LEU A 332 -10.68 26.41 11.69
N ASN A 333 -10.41 27.66 11.39
CA ASN A 333 -9.10 28.16 11.06
C ASN A 333 -8.58 29.11 12.15
N VAL A 334 -7.30 28.99 12.43
CA VAL A 334 -6.56 29.94 13.27
C VAL A 334 -5.77 30.86 12.34
N PRO A 335 -5.69 32.19 12.59
CA PRO A 335 -4.84 33.07 11.81
C PRO A 335 -3.38 32.57 11.76
N ASP A 336 -2.74 32.72 10.61
CA ASP A 336 -1.42 32.11 10.31
C ASP A 336 -0.31 32.48 11.32
N ASP A 337 -0.35 33.71 11.85
CA ASP A 337 0.60 34.19 12.83
C ASP A 337 0.50 33.49 14.19
N TRP A 338 -0.63 32.86 14.51
CA TRP A 338 -0.86 32.13 15.76
C TRP A 338 -0.50 30.65 15.67
N ILE A 339 -0.47 30.03 14.47
CA ILE A 339 -0.17 28.60 14.32
C ILE A 339 1.20 28.24 14.90
N SER A 340 2.19 29.10 14.71
CA SER A 340 3.54 28.89 15.27
C SER A 340 3.66 29.27 16.77
N ARG A 341 2.63 29.87 17.35
CA ARG A 341 2.60 30.40 18.71
C ARG A 341 1.35 29.96 19.47
N MET A 342 0.98 28.69 19.35
CA MET A 342 -0.23 28.13 19.97
C MET A 342 -0.30 28.34 21.49
N THR A 343 0.86 28.31 22.19
CA THR A 343 0.90 28.61 23.63
C THR A 343 0.45 30.03 23.94
N ASP A 344 0.82 31.02 23.12
CA ASP A 344 0.37 32.40 23.28
C ASP A 344 -1.10 32.55 22.90
N TYR A 345 -1.53 31.88 21.80
CA TYR A 345 -2.94 31.85 21.40
C TYR A 345 -3.84 31.29 22.50
N ARG A 346 -3.45 30.19 23.12
CA ARG A 346 -4.13 29.63 24.30
C ARG A 346 -4.19 30.65 25.46
N ARG A 347 -3.13 31.42 25.68
CA ARG A 347 -3.07 32.39 26.80
C ARG A 347 -3.97 33.60 26.55
N GLU A 348 -4.01 34.09 25.33
CA GLU A 348 -4.68 35.35 25.00
C GLU A 348 -6.10 35.15 24.49
N HIS A 349 -6.37 34.00 23.82
CA HIS A 349 -7.64 33.68 23.16
C HIS A 349 -8.15 32.28 23.56
N LEU A 350 -8.26 32.03 24.86
CA LEU A 350 -8.60 30.71 25.39
C LEU A 350 -9.92 30.15 24.84
N ALA A 351 -10.94 30.95 24.64
CA ALA A 351 -12.24 30.49 24.15
C ALA A 351 -12.15 30.01 22.71
N GLU A 352 -11.52 30.76 21.83
CA GLU A 352 -11.31 30.46 20.43
C GLU A 352 -10.36 29.26 20.26
N PHE A 353 -9.32 29.19 21.09
CA PHE A 353 -8.40 28.06 21.15
C PHE A 353 -9.10 26.74 21.50
N LEU A 354 -10.02 26.77 22.50
CA LEU A 354 -10.77 25.57 22.88
C LEU A 354 -11.74 25.13 21.78
N GLU A 355 -12.44 26.10 21.13
CA GLU A 355 -13.34 25.79 20.00
C GLU A 355 -12.57 25.18 18.83
N TYR A 356 -11.43 25.77 18.47
CA TYR A 356 -10.57 25.28 17.38
C TYR A 356 -10.09 23.85 17.61
N GLY A 357 -9.48 23.58 18.75
CA GLY A 357 -8.88 22.27 19.00
C GLY A 357 -9.93 21.14 19.15
N VAL A 358 -11.07 21.43 19.80
CA VAL A 358 -12.15 20.45 19.94
C VAL A 358 -12.82 20.15 18.59
N ASN A 359 -12.92 21.14 17.73
CA ASN A 359 -13.53 20.97 16.40
C ASN A 359 -12.85 19.84 15.60
N ASP A 360 -11.52 19.73 15.69
CA ASP A 360 -10.76 18.69 14.99
C ASP A 360 -11.10 17.28 15.51
N ALA A 361 -11.23 17.11 16.82
CA ALA A 361 -11.69 15.84 17.42
C ALA A 361 -13.17 15.51 17.07
N VAL A 362 -14.04 16.52 16.97
CA VAL A 362 -15.46 16.36 16.57
C VAL A 362 -15.55 15.90 15.11
N ILE A 363 -14.77 16.51 14.20
CA ILE A 363 -14.73 16.10 12.78
C ILE A 363 -14.41 14.61 12.67
N VAL A 364 -13.46 14.11 13.43
CA VAL A 364 -13.07 12.68 13.42
C VAL A 364 -14.23 11.77 13.79
N VAL A 365 -15.00 12.12 14.84
CA VAL A 365 -16.16 11.32 15.29
C VAL A 365 -17.26 11.35 14.25
N GLU A 366 -17.65 12.55 13.78
CA GLU A 366 -18.75 12.71 12.83
C GLU A 366 -18.44 12.07 11.47
N TYR A 367 -17.18 12.16 11.02
CA TYR A 367 -16.74 11.48 9.80
C TYR A 367 -16.87 9.95 9.88
N LEU A 368 -16.44 9.36 11.01
CA LEU A 368 -16.55 7.91 11.19
C LEU A 368 -18.00 7.46 11.39
N ALA A 369 -18.81 8.23 12.12
CA ALA A 369 -20.22 7.96 12.30
C ALA A 369 -20.97 8.00 10.97
N ARG A 370 -20.67 8.96 10.09
CA ARG A 370 -21.26 9.06 8.75
C ARG A 370 -20.93 7.86 7.86
N LEU A 371 -19.68 7.38 7.89
CA LEU A 371 -19.26 6.25 7.06
C LEU A 371 -19.71 4.89 7.59
N TRP A 372 -19.60 4.68 8.89
CA TRP A 372 -19.71 3.35 9.47
C TRP A 372 -20.92 3.19 10.39
N GLY A 373 -21.58 4.29 10.74
CA GLY A 373 -22.62 4.36 11.75
C GLY A 373 -22.07 4.59 13.17
N ASP A 374 -22.92 5.16 14.01
CA ASP A 374 -22.57 5.39 15.42
C ASP A 374 -22.28 4.07 16.15
N GLY A 375 -21.24 4.06 16.95
CA GLY A 375 -20.88 2.92 17.79
C GLY A 375 -20.34 1.69 17.06
N ILE A 376 -19.98 1.82 15.79
CA ILE A 376 -19.32 0.75 15.01
C ILE A 376 -17.81 0.96 15.00
N VAL A 377 -17.05 -0.11 15.26
CA VAL A 377 -15.59 -0.11 15.12
C VAL A 377 -15.24 -0.05 13.63
N PRO A 378 -14.61 1.01 13.13
CA PRO A 378 -14.25 1.11 11.72
C PRO A 378 -13.17 0.09 11.31
N PRO A 379 -13.04 -0.26 10.02
CA PRO A 379 -11.89 -1.03 9.54
C PRO A 379 -10.58 -0.24 9.76
N ILE A 380 -9.43 -0.88 9.68
CA ILE A 380 -8.14 -0.18 9.79
C ILE A 380 -7.91 0.72 8.57
N THR A 381 -8.24 0.21 7.38
CA THR A 381 -8.10 0.92 6.10
C THR A 381 -9.31 0.65 5.21
N LEU A 382 -9.62 1.54 4.27
CA LEU A 382 -10.66 1.28 3.26
C LEU A 382 -10.36 0.01 2.46
N SER A 383 -9.12 -0.20 2.07
CA SER A 383 -8.73 -1.41 1.33
C SER A 383 -8.87 -2.69 2.17
N GLY A 384 -8.62 -2.62 3.49
CA GLY A 384 -8.85 -3.73 4.41
C GLY A 384 -10.34 -4.04 4.56
N GLY A 385 -11.19 -3.01 4.61
CA GLY A 385 -12.64 -3.15 4.58
C GLY A 385 -13.12 -3.81 3.28
N ALA A 386 -12.65 -3.34 2.12
CA ALA A 386 -12.99 -3.94 0.83
C ALA A 386 -12.57 -5.42 0.73
N ALA A 387 -11.41 -5.79 1.28
CA ALA A 387 -11.00 -7.19 1.39
C ALA A 387 -11.95 -8.00 2.27
N ALA A 388 -12.45 -7.44 3.38
CA ALA A 388 -13.46 -8.10 4.21
C ALA A 388 -14.79 -8.29 3.47
N ALA A 389 -15.22 -7.30 2.67
CA ALA A 389 -16.40 -7.43 1.82
C ALA A 389 -16.24 -8.56 0.80
N LEU A 390 -15.05 -8.66 0.20
CA LEU A 390 -14.74 -9.75 -0.74
C LEU A 390 -14.75 -11.13 -0.06
N VAL A 391 -14.22 -11.25 1.17
CA VAL A 391 -14.30 -12.48 1.96
C VAL A 391 -15.75 -12.87 2.23
N ASN A 392 -16.59 -11.91 2.63
CA ASN A 392 -18.01 -12.19 2.91
C ASN A 392 -18.77 -12.62 1.65
N SER A 393 -18.59 -11.89 0.55
CA SER A 393 -19.21 -12.22 -0.74
C SER A 393 -18.70 -13.56 -1.29
N GLY A 394 -17.39 -13.80 -1.26
CA GLY A 394 -16.77 -15.05 -1.71
C GLY A 394 -17.14 -16.23 -0.82
N SER A 395 -17.26 -16.04 0.50
CA SER A 395 -17.77 -17.08 1.42
C SER A 395 -19.20 -17.49 1.05
N ALA A 396 -20.07 -16.52 0.79
CA ALA A 396 -21.43 -16.79 0.32
C ALA A 396 -21.44 -17.52 -1.02
N TYR A 397 -20.57 -17.09 -1.96
CA TYR A 397 -20.43 -17.71 -3.27
C TYR A 397 -20.00 -19.18 -3.20
N PHE A 398 -18.98 -19.50 -2.40
CA PHE A 398 -18.51 -20.87 -2.22
C PHE A 398 -19.39 -21.71 -1.26
N GLY A 399 -20.21 -21.07 -0.44
CA GLY A 399 -20.92 -21.71 0.67
C GLY A 399 -20.01 -22.01 1.86
N ALA A 400 -18.91 -21.24 2.00
CA ALA A 400 -17.94 -21.42 3.07
C ALA A 400 -18.51 -20.99 4.42
N SER A 401 -18.33 -21.81 5.43
CA SER A 401 -18.87 -21.61 6.80
C SER A 401 -17.97 -20.68 7.64
N SER A 402 -16.76 -20.41 7.20
CA SER A 402 -15.79 -19.60 7.93
C SER A 402 -14.79 -18.91 6.98
N PRO A 403 -14.14 -17.81 7.43
CA PRO A 403 -13.05 -17.19 6.66
C PRO A 403 -11.85 -18.11 6.40
N ALA A 404 -11.61 -19.11 7.26
CA ALA A 404 -10.58 -20.11 7.04
C ALA A 404 -10.93 -21.05 5.88
N GLU A 405 -12.17 -21.51 5.83
CA GLU A 405 -12.68 -22.33 4.73
C GLU A 405 -12.71 -21.52 3.41
N PHE A 406 -13.11 -20.25 3.46
CA PHE A 406 -13.00 -19.38 2.30
C PHE A 406 -11.56 -19.32 1.76
N ARG A 407 -10.56 -19.11 2.63
CA ARG A 407 -9.14 -19.07 2.19
C ARG A 407 -8.68 -20.39 1.59
N ARG A 408 -9.14 -21.50 2.12
CA ARG A 408 -8.82 -22.83 1.60
C ARG A 408 -9.37 -23.00 0.18
N LEU A 409 -10.61 -22.61 -0.07
CA LEU A 409 -11.26 -22.71 -1.38
C LEU A 409 -10.74 -21.65 -2.38
N PHE A 410 -10.45 -20.44 -1.91
CA PHE A 410 -10.04 -19.32 -2.73
C PHE A 410 -8.55 -19.34 -3.10
N ALA A 411 -7.68 -19.65 -2.14
CA ALA A 411 -6.23 -19.49 -2.29
C ALA A 411 -5.43 -20.78 -2.03
N GLY A 412 -6.08 -21.91 -1.72
CA GLY A 412 -5.38 -23.13 -1.38
C GLY A 412 -4.55 -23.04 -0.09
N LEU A 413 -5.00 -22.22 0.89
CA LEU A 413 -4.30 -21.96 2.14
C LEU A 413 -5.09 -22.51 3.33
N VAL A 414 -4.37 -23.16 4.25
CA VAL A 414 -4.91 -23.63 5.53
C VAL A 414 -4.30 -22.82 6.68
N ASP A 415 -5.12 -22.52 7.67
CA ASP A 415 -4.64 -21.94 8.93
C ASP A 415 -4.16 -23.09 9.82
N GLU A 416 -2.89 -23.14 10.13
CA GLU A 416 -2.31 -24.12 11.05
C GLU A 416 -1.91 -23.47 12.36
N ASP A 417 -2.21 -24.15 13.47
CA ASP A 417 -1.65 -23.79 14.76
C ASP A 417 -0.18 -24.27 14.79
N GLU A 418 0.76 -23.34 14.59
CA GLU A 418 2.21 -23.61 14.68
C GLU A 418 2.68 -23.87 16.12
N GLY A 419 1.73 -24.08 17.03
CA GLY A 419 1.98 -24.34 18.44
C GLY A 419 1.99 -23.08 19.27
N VAL A 420 2.62 -23.19 20.43
CA VAL A 420 2.71 -22.11 21.41
C VAL A 420 4.19 -21.76 21.56
N GLU A 421 4.54 -20.54 21.19
CA GLU A 421 5.87 -20.02 21.43
C GLU A 421 5.97 -19.55 22.87
N ALA A 422 6.91 -20.10 23.60
CA ALA A 422 7.22 -19.67 24.96
C ALA A 422 8.29 -18.57 24.91
N VAL A 423 7.93 -17.36 25.28
CA VAL A 423 8.87 -16.23 25.38
C VAL A 423 9.15 -15.95 26.85
N GLU A 424 10.43 -16.05 27.25
CA GLU A 424 10.88 -15.64 28.57
C GLU A 424 10.95 -14.12 28.66
N GLU A 425 10.17 -13.55 29.56
CA GLU A 425 10.08 -12.13 29.83
C GLU A 425 10.48 -11.84 31.27
N GLY A 426 11.78 -11.71 31.52
CA GLY A 426 12.33 -11.66 32.86
C GLY A 426 12.03 -12.94 33.65
N ASP A 427 11.36 -12.84 34.80
CA ASP A 427 10.94 -14.00 35.60
C ASP A 427 9.61 -14.63 35.18
N ARG A 428 9.05 -14.26 34.02
CA ARG A 428 7.77 -14.76 33.52
C ARG A 428 7.94 -15.45 32.19
N LEU A 429 7.31 -16.62 32.06
CA LEU A 429 7.14 -17.34 30.81
C LEU A 429 5.77 -16.94 30.22
N SER A 430 5.77 -16.28 29.07
CA SER A 430 4.56 -15.93 28.32
C SER A 430 4.40 -16.86 27.12
N PHE A 431 3.18 -17.34 26.91
CA PHE A 431 2.86 -18.28 25.84
C PHE A 431 2.02 -17.59 24.77
N TYR A 432 2.50 -17.60 23.52
CA TYR A 432 1.81 -17.03 22.37
C TYR A 432 1.43 -18.13 21.41
N ALA A 433 0.14 -18.19 21.06
CA ALA A 433 -0.31 -19.08 19.98
C ALA A 433 0.20 -18.52 18.64
N LYS A 434 1.05 -19.27 17.97
CA LYS A 434 1.55 -18.96 16.64
C LYS A 434 0.65 -19.62 15.61
N ARG A 435 0.08 -18.82 14.71
CA ARG A 435 -0.76 -19.29 13.61
C ARG A 435 -0.07 -18.98 12.30
N GLY A 436 0.27 -20.01 11.57
CA GLY A 436 0.77 -19.93 10.20
C GLY A 436 -0.35 -20.05 9.17
N ARG A 437 -0.08 -19.57 7.98
CA ARG A 437 -0.91 -19.84 6.79
C ARG A 437 -0.05 -20.63 5.83
N ASN A 438 -0.37 -21.91 5.69
CA ASN A 438 0.41 -22.83 4.88
C ASN A 438 -0.37 -23.26 3.63
N PRO A 439 0.29 -23.54 2.51
CA PRO A 439 -0.36 -24.17 1.37
C PRO A 439 -1.05 -25.49 1.77
N LEU A 440 -2.19 -25.78 1.17
CA LEU A 440 -3.01 -26.95 1.45
C LEU A 440 -2.24 -28.26 1.28
N ASP A 441 -1.41 -28.33 0.23
CA ASP A 441 -0.54 -29.48 -0.10
C ASP A 441 0.68 -29.06 -0.94
N GLY A 442 1.46 -30.03 -1.39
CA GLY A 442 2.66 -29.79 -2.20
C GLY A 442 2.34 -29.16 -3.57
N ALA A 443 1.21 -29.48 -4.18
CA ALA A 443 0.78 -28.91 -5.45
C ALA A 443 0.38 -27.45 -5.28
N ALA A 444 -0.37 -27.14 -4.24
CA ALA A 444 -0.72 -25.76 -3.87
C ALA A 444 0.52 -24.92 -3.56
N ALA A 445 1.52 -25.49 -2.88
CA ALA A 445 2.80 -24.84 -2.61
C ALA A 445 3.58 -24.52 -3.90
N GLN A 446 3.65 -25.47 -4.82
CA GLN A 446 4.34 -25.29 -6.11
C GLN A 446 3.66 -24.21 -6.95
N LEU A 447 2.33 -24.27 -7.10
CA LEU A 447 1.58 -23.26 -7.83
C LEU A 447 1.70 -21.86 -7.21
N SER A 448 1.50 -21.75 -5.90
CA SER A 448 1.62 -20.48 -5.19
C SER A 448 3.02 -19.87 -5.37
N SER A 449 4.07 -20.67 -5.26
CA SER A 449 5.45 -20.23 -5.49
C SER A 449 5.69 -19.79 -6.94
N ALA A 450 5.20 -20.55 -7.92
CA ALA A 450 5.35 -20.21 -9.33
C ALA A 450 4.63 -18.90 -9.68
N PHE A 451 3.37 -18.72 -9.25
CA PHE A 451 2.62 -17.48 -9.45
C PHE A 451 3.22 -16.29 -8.70
N ALA A 452 3.76 -16.50 -7.50
CA ALA A 452 4.45 -15.42 -6.77
C ALA A 452 5.68 -14.92 -7.54
N ARG A 453 6.44 -15.80 -8.18
CA ARG A 453 7.58 -15.44 -9.05
C ARG A 453 7.16 -14.79 -10.36
N ALA A 454 5.98 -15.12 -10.88
CA ALA A 454 5.41 -14.51 -12.08
C ALA A 454 4.66 -13.20 -11.80
N TYR A 455 4.50 -12.83 -10.51
CA TYR A 455 3.85 -11.58 -10.15
C TYR A 455 4.74 -10.38 -10.44
N HIS A 456 4.25 -9.49 -11.29
CA HIS A 456 4.85 -8.20 -11.61
C HIS A 456 3.80 -7.09 -11.49
N GLY A 457 4.25 -5.86 -11.23
CA GLY A 457 3.38 -4.67 -11.23
C GLY A 457 2.84 -4.31 -12.61
N GLY A 458 2.13 -3.20 -12.70
CA GLY A 458 1.58 -2.68 -13.95
C GLY A 458 2.64 -2.30 -14.98
N LEU A 459 2.25 -2.29 -16.26
CA LEU A 459 3.08 -1.84 -17.37
C LEU A 459 3.33 -0.33 -17.26
N ASN A 460 4.60 0.08 -17.28
CA ASN A 460 4.99 1.48 -17.30
C ASN A 460 6.19 1.66 -18.22
N SER A 461 6.06 2.46 -19.26
CA SER A 461 7.11 2.70 -20.25
C SER A 461 6.94 4.06 -20.92
N CYS A 462 8.01 4.57 -21.50
CA CYS A 462 8.04 5.78 -22.31
C CYS A 462 8.60 5.41 -23.70
N PRO A 463 7.76 4.90 -24.63
CA PRO A 463 8.22 4.47 -25.97
C PRO A 463 8.77 5.61 -26.81
N MET A 464 8.26 6.84 -26.63
CA MET A 464 8.65 8.00 -27.43
C MET A 464 9.01 9.18 -26.52
N PRO A 465 10.26 9.24 -26.02
CA PRO A 465 10.74 10.40 -25.26
C PRO A 465 11.04 11.57 -26.18
N GLY A 466 10.74 12.80 -25.75
CA GLY A 466 11.00 14.04 -26.49
C GLY A 466 9.84 15.03 -26.40
N TYR A 467 9.90 16.04 -27.29
CA TYR A 467 8.86 17.04 -27.46
C TYR A 467 8.10 16.82 -28.76
N TYR A 468 6.79 16.76 -28.66
CA TYR A 468 5.85 16.45 -29.73
C TYR A 468 4.78 17.53 -29.81
N PRO A 469 4.85 18.51 -30.73
CA PRO A 469 3.79 19.49 -30.97
C PRO A 469 2.69 18.90 -31.87
N VAL A 470 2.02 17.84 -31.41
CA VAL A 470 1.01 17.09 -32.14
C VAL A 470 -0.18 16.78 -31.23
N GLN A 471 -1.34 16.55 -31.86
CA GLN A 471 -2.52 16.12 -31.12
C GLN A 471 -2.29 14.72 -30.56
N THR A 472 -2.52 14.56 -29.27
CA THR A 472 -2.47 13.27 -28.58
C THR A 472 -3.64 13.13 -27.61
N VAL A 473 -4.06 11.90 -27.36
CA VAL A 473 -5.12 11.55 -26.43
C VAL A 473 -4.55 10.59 -25.38
N ASP A 474 -4.84 10.89 -24.12
CA ASP A 474 -4.59 10.00 -22.99
C ASP A 474 -5.85 9.13 -22.79
N ILE A 475 -5.69 7.82 -22.90
CA ILE A 475 -6.77 6.83 -22.88
C ILE A 475 -6.52 5.82 -21.78
N ASP A 476 -7.47 5.66 -20.87
CA ASP A 476 -7.43 4.66 -19.81
C ASP A 476 -8.35 3.46 -20.09
N ALA A 477 -7.96 2.31 -19.60
CA ALA A 477 -8.84 1.15 -19.52
C ALA A 477 -9.87 1.34 -18.38
N GLN A 478 -11.14 1.28 -18.71
CA GLN A 478 -12.22 1.46 -17.76
C GLN A 478 -12.25 0.35 -16.71
N ASN A 479 -12.02 0.70 -15.41
CA ASN A 479 -11.94 -0.28 -14.33
C ASN A 479 -11.00 -1.46 -14.69
N ALA A 480 -9.83 -1.20 -15.20
CA ALA A 480 -8.90 -2.20 -15.72
C ALA A 480 -8.73 -3.42 -14.79
N TYR A 481 -8.35 -3.17 -13.53
CA TYR A 481 -8.14 -4.24 -12.55
C TYR A 481 -9.44 -4.96 -12.15
N PRO A 482 -10.55 -4.28 -11.83
CA PRO A 482 -11.86 -4.94 -11.62
C PRO A 482 -12.31 -5.81 -12.79
N THR A 483 -12.11 -5.34 -14.03
CA THR A 483 -12.44 -6.11 -15.25
C THR A 483 -11.57 -7.35 -15.37
N ALA A 484 -10.25 -7.21 -15.18
CA ALA A 484 -9.33 -8.33 -15.17
C ALA A 484 -9.65 -9.34 -14.05
N MET A 485 -9.94 -8.88 -12.83
CA MET A 485 -10.36 -9.75 -11.71
C MET A 485 -11.61 -10.55 -12.04
N ALA A 486 -12.56 -9.97 -12.80
CA ALA A 486 -13.77 -10.66 -13.22
C ALA A 486 -13.52 -11.80 -14.22
N LEU A 487 -12.35 -11.88 -14.81
CA LEU A 487 -11.93 -12.94 -15.74
C LEU A 487 -11.12 -14.04 -15.08
N VAL A 488 -10.59 -13.81 -13.86
CA VAL A 488 -9.79 -14.82 -13.17
C VAL A 488 -10.69 -15.97 -12.73
N ARG A 489 -10.37 -17.17 -13.19
CA ARG A 489 -11.09 -18.41 -12.87
C ARG A 489 -10.61 -18.96 -11.55
N ASP A 490 -11.51 -19.44 -10.68
CA ASP A 490 -11.11 -20.11 -9.45
C ASP A 490 -10.44 -21.46 -9.75
N LEU A 491 -9.48 -21.85 -8.92
CA LEU A 491 -8.78 -23.12 -9.04
C LEU A 491 -9.40 -24.18 -8.11
N ASP A 492 -9.38 -25.43 -8.55
CA ASP A 492 -9.79 -26.57 -7.73
C ASP A 492 -8.63 -27.05 -6.83
N TRP A 493 -8.44 -26.32 -5.75
CA TRP A 493 -7.38 -26.60 -4.78
C TRP A 493 -7.55 -27.95 -4.09
N GLU A 494 -8.79 -28.44 -3.96
CA GLU A 494 -9.11 -29.68 -3.24
C GLU A 494 -8.91 -30.94 -4.07
N ALA A 495 -9.14 -30.87 -5.39
CA ALA A 495 -8.94 -32.00 -6.30
C ALA A 495 -7.49 -32.12 -6.82
N GLY A 496 -6.57 -31.37 -6.23
CA GLY A 496 -5.19 -31.24 -6.69
C GLY A 496 -5.09 -30.14 -7.75
N ALA A 497 -4.51 -29.01 -7.37
CA ALA A 497 -4.53 -27.76 -8.11
C ALA A 497 -3.78 -27.77 -9.46
N ILE A 498 -2.93 -28.77 -9.73
CA ILE A 498 -2.19 -28.94 -10.98
C ILE A 498 -2.94 -29.96 -11.85
N GLU A 499 -3.29 -29.54 -13.05
CA GLU A 499 -3.92 -30.43 -14.05
C GLU A 499 -2.87 -31.12 -14.92
N ASP A 500 -1.90 -30.34 -15.41
CA ASP A 500 -0.80 -30.86 -16.26
C ASP A 500 0.49 -30.10 -15.99
N VAL A 501 1.62 -30.76 -16.28
CA VAL A 501 2.96 -30.20 -16.14
C VAL A 501 3.68 -30.25 -17.49
N VAL A 502 4.02 -29.07 -17.98
CA VAL A 502 4.88 -28.92 -19.17
C VAL A 502 6.33 -28.95 -18.73
N HIS A 503 7.15 -29.80 -19.37
CA HIS A 503 8.55 -29.91 -19.00
C HIS A 503 9.45 -29.93 -20.24
N GLU A 504 10.46 -29.08 -20.26
CA GLU A 504 11.55 -29.03 -21.26
C GLU A 504 11.11 -29.18 -22.73
N ARG A 505 10.18 -28.35 -23.18
CA ARG A 505 9.73 -28.32 -24.57
C ARG A 505 9.32 -26.95 -25.07
N VAL A 506 9.28 -26.82 -26.38
CA VAL A 506 8.61 -25.67 -27.02
C VAL A 506 7.10 -25.76 -26.77
N ILE A 507 6.49 -24.67 -26.45
CA ILE A 507 5.04 -24.54 -26.27
C ILE A 507 4.44 -23.72 -27.41
N THR A 508 3.15 -23.97 -27.67
CA THR A 508 2.36 -23.39 -28.74
C THR A 508 1.05 -22.81 -28.22
N VAL A 509 0.26 -22.19 -29.08
CA VAL A 509 -1.07 -21.68 -28.74
C VAL A 509 -2.01 -22.76 -28.19
N ASP A 510 -1.81 -24.03 -28.55
CA ASP A 510 -2.62 -25.15 -28.03
C ASP A 510 -2.38 -25.41 -26.54
N ASP A 511 -1.22 -25.05 -26.03
CA ASP A 511 -0.90 -25.19 -24.60
C ASP A 511 -1.52 -24.06 -23.75
N VAL A 512 -1.72 -22.89 -24.34
CA VAL A 512 -2.32 -21.71 -23.70
C VAL A 512 -3.33 -21.08 -24.66
N PRO A 513 -4.49 -21.74 -24.89
CA PRO A 513 -5.40 -21.38 -25.97
C PRO A 513 -6.14 -20.05 -25.78
N THR A 514 -6.20 -19.54 -24.54
CA THR A 514 -6.89 -18.28 -24.25
C THR A 514 -6.11 -17.45 -23.22
N ALA A 515 -6.33 -16.15 -23.24
CA ALA A 515 -5.78 -15.24 -22.24
C ALA A 515 -6.25 -15.53 -20.79
N THR A 516 -7.30 -16.32 -20.60
CA THR A 516 -7.81 -16.72 -19.30
C THR A 516 -7.39 -18.13 -18.87
N THR A 517 -6.54 -18.80 -19.67
CA THR A 517 -5.99 -20.12 -19.31
C THR A 517 -5.13 -20.00 -18.06
N PRO A 518 -5.41 -20.74 -16.99
CA PRO A 518 -4.69 -20.63 -15.72
C PRO A 518 -3.34 -21.35 -15.79
N PHE A 519 -2.40 -20.77 -16.54
CA PHE A 519 -1.06 -21.30 -16.75
C PHE A 519 0.00 -20.40 -16.09
N VAL A 520 1.07 -21.01 -15.61
CA VAL A 520 2.28 -20.33 -15.15
C VAL A 520 3.50 -21.15 -15.55
N GLY A 521 4.53 -20.52 -16.11
CA GLY A 521 5.72 -21.22 -16.55
C GLY A 521 7.00 -20.42 -16.44
N PHE A 522 8.11 -21.13 -16.27
CA PHE A 522 9.46 -20.59 -16.40
C PHE A 522 9.92 -20.83 -17.84
N VAL A 523 10.09 -19.74 -18.58
CA VAL A 523 10.29 -19.79 -20.02
C VAL A 523 11.49 -18.98 -20.48
N SER A 524 12.13 -19.44 -21.56
CA SER A 524 12.98 -18.63 -22.43
C SER A 524 12.26 -18.36 -23.74
N PHE A 525 12.54 -17.23 -24.38
CA PHE A 525 11.77 -16.79 -25.53
C PHE A 525 12.56 -15.95 -26.53
N SER A 526 12.00 -15.86 -27.73
CA SER A 526 12.47 -14.98 -28.81
C SER A 526 11.28 -14.45 -29.62
N PHE A 527 11.19 -13.14 -29.82
CA PHE A 527 10.25 -12.46 -30.68
C PHE A 527 10.92 -12.08 -32.02
N SER A 528 10.16 -12.07 -33.10
CA SER A 528 10.62 -11.53 -34.39
C SER A 528 10.96 -10.03 -34.29
N ALA A 529 11.77 -9.53 -35.24
CA ALA A 529 12.13 -8.11 -35.29
C ALA A 529 10.93 -7.19 -35.57
N GLU A 530 9.85 -7.73 -36.12
CA GLU A 530 8.63 -7.02 -36.47
C GLU A 530 7.76 -6.69 -35.23
N VAL A 531 7.89 -7.46 -34.14
CA VAL A 531 7.16 -7.20 -32.92
C VAL A 531 7.80 -6.01 -32.17
N LEU A 532 7.12 -4.87 -32.22
CA LEU A 532 7.61 -3.63 -31.60
C LEU A 532 7.38 -3.57 -30.08
N HIS A 533 6.39 -4.30 -29.57
CA HIS A 533 6.06 -4.35 -28.14
C HIS A 533 6.00 -5.81 -27.65
N PRO A 534 7.18 -6.47 -27.47
CA PRO A 534 7.25 -7.78 -26.82
C PRO A 534 6.51 -7.77 -25.48
N CYS A 535 5.87 -8.89 -25.13
CA CYS A 535 4.95 -8.91 -23.97
C CYS A 535 5.44 -9.79 -22.81
N LEU A 536 6.60 -10.45 -22.92
CA LEU A 536 7.13 -11.25 -21.82
C LEU A 536 8.10 -10.44 -20.97
N PRO A 537 7.81 -10.29 -19.66
CA PRO A 537 8.58 -9.43 -18.75
C PRO A 537 9.86 -10.09 -18.27
N ILE A 538 10.93 -9.29 -18.12
CA ILE A 538 12.14 -9.66 -17.39
C ILE A 538 12.47 -8.56 -16.38
N VAL A 539 12.85 -8.93 -15.17
CA VAL A 539 13.34 -7.99 -14.16
C VAL A 539 14.85 -7.83 -14.32
N ALA A 540 15.26 -6.64 -14.77
CA ALA A 540 16.67 -6.27 -14.96
C ALA A 540 17.05 -5.18 -13.95
N ASP A 541 17.89 -5.51 -12.96
CA ASP A 541 18.33 -4.58 -11.91
C ASP A 541 17.12 -3.85 -11.25
N GLY A 542 16.14 -4.63 -10.79
CA GLY A 542 14.93 -4.11 -10.13
C GLY A 542 13.95 -3.37 -11.05
N THR A 543 14.19 -3.36 -12.36
CA THR A 543 13.32 -2.70 -13.34
C THR A 543 12.70 -3.72 -14.27
N LEU A 544 11.38 -3.63 -14.45
CA LEU A 544 10.65 -4.45 -15.39
C LEU A 544 10.88 -3.94 -16.83
N ILE A 545 11.41 -4.81 -17.69
CA ILE A 545 11.62 -4.55 -19.12
C ILE A 545 10.97 -5.64 -19.96
N TYR A 546 10.74 -5.37 -21.23
CA TYR A 546 10.17 -6.29 -22.20
C TYR A 546 11.14 -6.43 -23.38
N PRO A 547 12.19 -7.27 -23.24
CA PRO A 547 13.18 -7.44 -24.30
C PRO A 547 12.66 -8.33 -25.43
N ARG A 548 13.35 -8.33 -26.55
CA ARG A 548 13.03 -9.17 -27.71
C ARG A 548 13.35 -10.64 -27.44
N THR A 549 14.40 -10.87 -26.66
CA THR A 549 14.81 -12.24 -26.29
C THR A 549 15.16 -12.35 -24.81
N SER A 550 15.09 -13.54 -24.27
CA SER A 550 15.62 -13.88 -22.94
C SER A 550 17.12 -14.21 -22.96
N GLU A 551 17.84 -13.95 -24.05
CA GLU A 551 19.28 -14.19 -24.11
C GLU A 551 20.03 -13.40 -23.03
N GLY A 552 20.92 -14.06 -22.31
CA GLY A 552 21.68 -13.51 -21.18
C GLY A 552 21.02 -13.72 -19.82
N VAL A 553 19.84 -14.35 -19.76
CA VAL A 553 19.21 -14.87 -18.54
C VAL A 553 18.71 -16.29 -18.76
N ALA A 554 18.60 -17.07 -17.69
CA ALA A 554 18.12 -18.46 -17.78
C ALA A 554 16.66 -18.56 -18.26
N GLY A 555 15.86 -17.52 -18.02
CA GLY A 555 14.45 -17.45 -18.35
C GLY A 555 13.72 -16.49 -17.40
N THR A 556 12.41 -16.50 -17.48
CA THR A 556 11.53 -15.71 -16.62
C THR A 556 10.25 -16.47 -16.30
N TRP A 557 9.69 -16.23 -15.10
CA TRP A 557 8.35 -16.71 -14.76
C TRP A 557 7.29 -15.82 -15.36
N VAL A 558 6.32 -16.42 -16.07
CA VAL A 558 5.24 -15.70 -16.76
C VAL A 558 3.90 -16.37 -16.52
N CYS A 559 2.82 -15.58 -16.55
CA CYS A 559 1.46 -16.05 -16.44
C CYS A 559 0.81 -16.30 -17.82
N GLY A 560 -0.27 -17.07 -17.82
CA GLY A 560 -1.04 -17.42 -19.02
C GLY A 560 -1.40 -16.25 -19.92
N PRO A 561 -1.93 -15.12 -19.44
CA PRO A 561 -2.33 -14.00 -20.30
C PRO A 561 -1.22 -13.42 -21.17
N GLU A 562 -0.05 -13.13 -20.61
CA GLU A 562 1.09 -12.61 -21.35
C GLU A 562 1.72 -13.69 -22.25
N LEU A 563 1.72 -14.94 -21.79
CA LEU A 563 2.21 -16.06 -22.56
C LEU A 563 1.31 -16.34 -23.78
N TRP A 564 -0.02 -16.33 -23.59
CA TRP A 564 -0.99 -16.40 -24.68
C TRP A 564 -0.73 -15.31 -25.74
N LEU A 565 -0.55 -14.07 -25.31
CA LEU A 565 -0.27 -12.96 -26.23
C LEU A 565 1.07 -13.17 -26.95
N ALA A 566 2.12 -13.64 -26.26
CA ALA A 566 3.42 -13.91 -26.88
C ALA A 566 3.32 -14.96 -27.99
N LEU A 567 2.62 -16.06 -27.73
CA LEU A 567 2.39 -17.12 -28.71
C LEU A 567 1.54 -16.64 -29.90
N THR A 568 0.53 -15.80 -29.63
CA THR A 568 -0.30 -15.16 -30.64
C THR A 568 0.51 -14.21 -31.54
N LEU A 569 1.46 -13.47 -30.96
CA LEU A 569 2.41 -12.62 -31.68
C LEU A 569 3.54 -13.41 -32.39
N GLY A 570 3.50 -14.74 -32.36
CA GLY A 570 4.45 -15.61 -33.04
C GLY A 570 5.80 -15.75 -32.34
N ALA A 571 5.88 -15.54 -31.04
CA ALA A 571 7.10 -15.78 -30.28
C ALA A 571 7.45 -17.27 -30.25
N GLU A 572 8.75 -17.59 -30.38
CA GLU A 572 9.27 -18.91 -30.05
C GLU A 572 9.49 -18.99 -28.55
N VAL A 573 8.78 -19.88 -27.87
CA VAL A 573 8.82 -20.02 -26.41
C VAL A 573 9.19 -21.43 -26.02
N TYR A 574 10.32 -21.58 -25.29
CA TYR A 574 10.75 -22.84 -24.70
C TYR A 574 10.43 -22.83 -23.21
N CYS A 575 9.62 -23.78 -22.78
CA CYS A 575 9.20 -23.91 -21.38
C CYS A 575 10.09 -24.94 -20.67
N GLN A 576 10.88 -24.49 -19.71
CA GLN A 576 11.67 -25.40 -18.87
C GLN A 576 10.78 -26.16 -17.90
N ILE A 577 9.86 -25.43 -17.24
CA ILE A 577 8.81 -26.02 -16.42
C ILE A 577 7.58 -25.10 -16.43
N GLY A 578 6.41 -25.68 -16.61
CA GLY A 578 5.14 -24.96 -16.58
C GLY A 578 4.04 -25.79 -15.94
N TYR A 579 3.08 -25.11 -15.36
CA TYR A 579 1.94 -25.73 -14.71
C TYR A 579 0.65 -25.20 -15.32
N LEU A 580 -0.15 -26.10 -15.86
CA LEU A 580 -1.55 -25.85 -16.15
C LEU A 580 -2.33 -26.13 -14.87
N ALA A 581 -2.95 -25.08 -14.31
CA ALA A 581 -3.71 -25.23 -13.09
C ALA A 581 -5.12 -25.76 -13.38
N ARG A 582 -5.67 -26.57 -12.47
CA ARG A 582 -7.00 -27.13 -12.58
C ARG A 582 -8.07 -26.11 -12.25
N GLU A 583 -8.93 -25.84 -13.22
CA GLU A 583 -10.06 -24.92 -13.03
C GLU A 583 -11.15 -25.55 -12.15
N LEU A 584 -11.64 -24.78 -11.19
CA LEU A 584 -12.88 -25.10 -10.49
C LEU A 584 -14.08 -24.82 -11.42
N ARG A 585 -14.91 -25.81 -11.65
CA ARG A 585 -16.13 -25.64 -12.46
C ARG A 585 -17.37 -25.62 -11.60
N ARG A 586 -18.28 -24.68 -11.93
CA ARG A 586 -19.54 -24.51 -11.24
C ARG A 586 -20.65 -24.24 -12.25
N ASP A 587 -21.79 -24.89 -12.09
CA ASP A 587 -22.99 -24.71 -12.95
C ASP A 587 -22.69 -24.84 -14.46
N GLY A 588 -21.77 -25.73 -14.82
CA GLY A 588 -21.38 -26.01 -16.22
C GLY A 588 -20.35 -25.06 -16.81
N GLY A 589 -19.92 -24.02 -16.09
CA GLY A 589 -18.90 -23.03 -16.48
C GLY A 589 -17.73 -22.95 -15.50
N PRO A 590 -16.76 -22.05 -15.76
CA PRO A 590 -15.71 -21.75 -14.78
C PRO A 590 -16.28 -21.05 -13.55
N SER A 591 -15.76 -21.36 -12.38
CA SER A 591 -16.07 -20.61 -11.16
C SER A 591 -15.37 -19.25 -11.17
N LEU A 592 -16.07 -18.17 -10.76
CA LEU A 592 -15.62 -16.79 -10.88
C LEU A 592 -15.98 -15.98 -9.61
N SER A 593 -15.41 -16.38 -8.48
CA SER A 593 -15.72 -15.78 -7.17
C SER A 593 -15.34 -14.31 -7.09
N LEU A 594 -14.21 -13.91 -7.70
CA LEU A 594 -13.79 -12.50 -7.77
C LEU A 594 -14.80 -11.65 -8.55
N ARG A 595 -15.33 -12.13 -9.68
CA ARG A 595 -16.39 -11.44 -10.44
C ARG A 595 -17.59 -11.14 -9.55
N HIS A 596 -18.03 -12.13 -8.78
CA HIS A 596 -19.16 -11.99 -7.87
C HIS A 596 -18.92 -10.88 -6.82
N GLY A 597 -17.77 -10.89 -6.16
CA GLY A 597 -17.45 -9.93 -5.13
C GLY A 597 -17.20 -8.51 -5.66
N VAL A 598 -16.49 -8.39 -6.78
CA VAL A 598 -16.21 -7.10 -7.43
C VAL A 598 -17.50 -6.47 -7.97
N LYS A 599 -18.39 -7.30 -8.56
CA LYS A 599 -19.70 -6.80 -9.03
C LYS A 599 -20.52 -6.21 -7.90
N GLN A 600 -20.59 -6.85 -6.74
CA GLN A 600 -21.33 -6.33 -5.58
C GLN A 600 -20.80 -4.94 -5.17
N LEU A 601 -19.49 -4.76 -5.13
CA LEU A 601 -18.87 -3.47 -4.81
C LEU A 601 -19.15 -2.39 -5.87
N ILE A 602 -19.18 -2.75 -7.16
CA ILE A 602 -19.52 -1.84 -8.26
C ILE A 602 -21.00 -1.46 -8.21
N ASP A 603 -21.90 -2.41 -7.95
CA ASP A 603 -23.33 -2.16 -7.83
C ASP A 603 -23.61 -1.19 -6.67
N ASP A 604 -22.98 -1.40 -5.52
CA ASP A 604 -23.12 -0.54 -4.35
C ASP A 604 -22.51 0.85 -4.58
N ARG A 605 -21.39 0.94 -5.34
CA ARG A 605 -20.85 2.24 -5.78
C ARG A 605 -21.81 2.99 -6.70
N ASN A 606 -22.45 2.30 -7.64
CA ASN A 606 -23.43 2.90 -8.52
C ASN A 606 -24.68 3.34 -7.75
N ALA A 607 -25.12 2.56 -6.77
CA ALA A 607 -26.19 2.94 -5.85
C ALA A 607 -25.80 4.19 -5.04
N ALA A 608 -24.61 4.23 -4.46
CA ALA A 608 -24.11 5.41 -3.75
C ALA A 608 -24.02 6.65 -4.65
N LYS A 609 -23.55 6.50 -5.90
CA LYS A 609 -23.51 7.57 -6.88
C LYS A 609 -24.92 8.11 -7.22
N SER A 610 -25.91 7.23 -7.28
CA SER A 610 -27.30 7.61 -7.55
C SER A 610 -27.96 8.29 -6.35
N LEU A 611 -27.68 7.84 -5.14
CA LEU A 611 -28.28 8.35 -3.89
C LEU A 611 -27.62 9.65 -3.40
N PHE A 612 -26.30 9.73 -3.46
CA PHE A 612 -25.52 10.82 -2.86
C PHE A 612 -24.83 11.73 -3.89
N GLY A 613 -24.83 11.37 -5.17
CA GLY A 613 -24.20 12.11 -6.25
C GLY A 613 -22.78 11.65 -6.59
N LYS A 614 -22.35 11.97 -7.83
CA LYS A 614 -20.98 11.75 -8.30
C LYS A 614 -20.00 12.65 -7.51
N GLY A 615 -18.91 12.07 -7.01
CA GLY A 615 -17.92 12.79 -6.21
C GLY A 615 -18.28 12.95 -4.74
N SER A 616 -19.43 12.41 -4.28
CA SER A 616 -19.77 12.34 -2.86
C SER A 616 -18.76 11.51 -2.07
N LEU A 617 -18.71 11.71 -0.77
CA LEU A 617 -17.87 10.91 0.12
C LEU A 617 -18.16 9.40 -0.02
N GLU A 618 -19.42 9.07 -0.09
CA GLU A 618 -19.93 7.71 -0.19
C GLU A 618 -19.47 7.03 -1.49
N GLU A 619 -19.64 7.70 -2.63
CA GLU A 619 -19.17 7.19 -3.93
C GLU A 619 -17.64 7.05 -3.94
N GLN A 620 -16.91 8.05 -3.45
CA GLN A 620 -15.46 8.04 -3.41
C GLN A 620 -14.89 6.95 -2.49
N THR A 621 -15.55 6.67 -1.38
CA THR A 621 -15.18 5.58 -0.45
C THR A 621 -15.27 4.22 -1.14
N LEU A 622 -16.38 3.93 -1.81
CA LEU A 622 -16.55 2.69 -2.56
C LEU A 622 -15.63 2.62 -3.78
N LYS A 623 -15.42 3.75 -4.51
CA LYS A 623 -14.44 3.81 -5.60
C LYS A 623 -13.04 3.43 -5.13
N THR A 624 -12.61 3.98 -4.00
CA THR A 624 -11.31 3.64 -3.40
C THR A 624 -11.26 2.17 -2.99
N GLY A 625 -12.34 1.63 -2.43
CA GLY A 625 -12.48 0.20 -2.09
C GLY A 625 -12.28 -0.69 -3.30
N VAL A 626 -13.04 -0.46 -4.38
CA VAL A 626 -12.98 -1.23 -5.63
C VAL A 626 -11.57 -1.20 -6.23
N ASN A 627 -10.98 -0.01 -6.35
CA ASN A 627 -9.68 0.14 -7.00
C ASN A 627 -8.51 -0.42 -6.18
N SER A 628 -8.65 -0.52 -4.85
CA SER A 628 -7.58 -1.01 -3.98
C SER A 628 -7.60 -2.52 -3.74
N ILE A 629 -8.68 -3.21 -4.16
CA ILE A 629 -8.89 -4.62 -3.77
C ILE A 629 -7.87 -5.55 -4.43
N TYR A 630 -7.46 -5.29 -5.68
CA TYR A 630 -6.44 -6.09 -6.34
C TYR A 630 -5.10 -6.05 -5.57
N GLY A 631 -4.72 -4.88 -5.04
CA GLY A 631 -3.53 -4.75 -4.20
C GLY A 631 -3.61 -5.60 -2.92
N LYS A 632 -4.81 -5.93 -2.45
CA LYS A 632 -5.00 -6.84 -1.31
C LYS A 632 -4.83 -8.31 -1.68
N THR A 633 -5.09 -8.70 -2.92
CA THR A 633 -4.73 -10.05 -3.38
C THR A 633 -3.22 -10.21 -3.54
N ALA A 634 -2.51 -9.12 -3.83
CA ALA A 634 -1.06 -9.07 -3.99
C ALA A 634 -0.27 -8.84 -2.68
N GLN A 635 -0.95 -8.58 -1.56
CA GLN A 635 -0.27 -8.37 -0.28
C GLN A 635 0.42 -9.67 0.14
N ASP A 636 1.72 -9.61 0.45
CA ASP A 636 2.58 -10.76 0.81
C ASP A 636 2.87 -11.74 -0.36
N VAL A 637 2.64 -11.34 -1.59
CA VAL A 637 3.05 -12.11 -2.78
C VAL A 637 4.54 -11.93 -3.08
N ALA A 638 5.04 -10.68 -2.96
CA ALA A 638 6.46 -10.39 -2.89
C ALA A 638 6.83 -10.10 -1.44
N GLU A 639 7.95 -10.64 -0.96
CA GLU A 639 8.41 -10.40 0.40
C GLU A 639 8.49 -8.91 0.70
N GLN A 640 7.57 -8.42 1.51
CA GLN A 640 7.59 -7.07 2.04
C GLN A 640 7.89 -7.14 3.52
N ARG A 641 8.93 -6.43 3.92
CA ARG A 641 9.31 -6.35 5.33
C ARG A 641 8.83 -5.05 5.94
N SER A 642 8.30 -5.13 7.13
CA SER A 642 7.88 -4.01 7.96
C SER A 642 8.57 -4.10 9.31
N TRP A 643 8.75 -2.95 9.95
CA TRP A 643 9.26 -2.92 11.30
C TRP A 643 8.18 -3.36 12.30
N ASP A 644 8.42 -4.48 13.00
CA ASP A 644 7.62 -4.85 14.16
C ASP A 644 8.17 -4.10 15.40
N ALA A 645 7.42 -3.13 15.87
CA ALA A 645 7.83 -2.33 17.02
C ALA A 645 7.79 -3.13 18.33
N ARG A 646 7.08 -4.25 18.39
CA ARG A 646 7.03 -5.14 19.57
C ARG A 646 8.27 -6.02 19.62
N ALA A 647 8.57 -6.72 18.54
CA ALA A 647 9.74 -7.57 18.41
C ALA A 647 11.04 -6.76 18.22
N GLN A 648 10.95 -5.47 17.87
CA GLN A 648 12.10 -4.59 17.58
C GLN A 648 12.94 -5.11 16.39
N GLU A 649 12.31 -5.76 15.43
CA GLU A 649 12.95 -6.33 14.26
C GLU A 649 12.15 -6.10 12.97
N MET A 650 12.79 -6.37 11.83
CA MET A 650 12.11 -6.38 10.53
C MET A 650 11.42 -7.73 10.35
N ASP A 651 10.10 -7.73 10.32
CA ASP A 651 9.29 -8.90 10.07
C ASP A 651 8.54 -8.79 8.73
N ASN A 652 8.10 -9.91 8.19
CA ASN A 652 7.31 -9.92 6.97
C ASN A 652 5.92 -9.32 7.21
N VAL A 653 5.48 -8.50 6.27
CA VAL A 653 4.10 -8.00 6.29
C VAL A 653 3.17 -9.16 6.00
N GLY A 654 2.40 -9.57 6.99
CA GLY A 654 1.45 -10.67 6.83
C GLY A 654 0.44 -10.41 5.71
N GLY A 655 0.04 -11.47 5.03
CA GLY A 655 -0.93 -11.43 3.94
C GLY A 655 -2.30 -10.90 4.38
N SER A 656 -3.04 -10.33 3.43
CA SER A 656 -4.44 -9.93 3.64
C SER A 656 -5.34 -11.16 3.75
N ALA A 657 -6.62 -10.94 4.09
CA ALA A 657 -7.61 -12.02 4.11
C ALA A 657 -7.86 -12.66 2.73
N VAL A 658 -7.49 -11.97 1.65
CA VAL A 658 -7.66 -12.36 0.24
C VAL A 658 -6.32 -12.47 -0.51
N SER A 659 -5.18 -12.53 0.19
CA SER A 659 -3.88 -12.74 -0.46
C SER A 659 -3.87 -14.07 -1.22
N SER A 660 -3.50 -14.00 -2.49
CA SER A 660 -3.39 -15.16 -3.37
C SER A 660 -2.44 -14.83 -4.53
N PRO A 661 -1.26 -15.46 -4.59
CA PRO A 661 -0.33 -15.26 -5.69
C PRO A 661 -0.96 -15.49 -7.07
N TYR A 662 -1.79 -16.51 -7.20
CA TYR A 662 -2.49 -16.83 -8.43
C TYR A 662 -3.38 -15.67 -8.90
N HIS A 663 -4.29 -15.20 -8.04
CA HIS A 663 -5.22 -14.12 -8.40
C HIS A 663 -4.47 -12.80 -8.68
N ALA A 664 -3.46 -12.49 -7.88
CA ALA A 664 -2.66 -11.28 -8.06
C ALA A 664 -1.88 -11.27 -9.38
N ALA A 665 -1.14 -12.35 -9.66
CA ALA A 665 -0.31 -12.45 -10.86
C ALA A 665 -1.16 -12.51 -12.14
N THR A 666 -2.25 -13.27 -12.14
CA THR A 666 -3.14 -13.39 -13.30
C THR A 666 -3.86 -12.07 -13.58
N THR A 667 -4.36 -11.37 -12.55
CA THR A 667 -5.02 -10.07 -12.71
C THR A 667 -4.08 -9.04 -13.35
N THR A 668 -2.87 -8.88 -12.81
CA THR A 668 -1.91 -7.90 -13.35
C THR A 668 -1.40 -8.29 -14.73
N SER A 669 -1.24 -9.58 -15.01
CA SER A 669 -0.85 -10.10 -16.31
C SER A 669 -1.92 -9.84 -17.38
N LEU A 670 -3.22 -9.98 -17.05
CA LEU A 670 -4.33 -9.64 -17.95
C LEU A 670 -4.32 -8.15 -18.33
N VAL A 671 -4.12 -7.25 -17.37
CA VAL A 671 -4.04 -5.80 -17.66
C VAL A 671 -2.83 -5.49 -18.53
N ARG A 672 -1.67 -6.09 -18.26
CA ARG A 672 -0.49 -5.90 -19.10
C ARG A 672 -0.69 -6.48 -20.50
N ALA A 673 -1.32 -7.64 -20.63
CA ALA A 673 -1.64 -8.26 -21.93
C ALA A 673 -2.59 -7.37 -22.72
N GLN A 674 -3.62 -6.77 -22.09
CA GLN A 674 -4.52 -5.82 -22.74
C GLN A 674 -3.76 -4.61 -23.31
N LEU A 675 -2.91 -3.96 -22.50
CA LEU A 675 -2.14 -2.80 -22.94
C LEU A 675 -1.14 -3.15 -24.06
N LEU A 676 -0.42 -4.28 -23.92
CA LEU A 676 0.57 -4.70 -24.93
C LEU A 676 -0.07 -5.17 -26.23
N ALA A 677 -1.25 -5.80 -26.18
CA ALA A 677 -2.05 -6.10 -27.37
C ALA A 677 -2.45 -4.81 -28.09
N THR A 678 -2.95 -3.81 -27.34
CA THR A 678 -3.32 -2.50 -27.88
C THR A 678 -2.13 -1.78 -28.51
N MET A 679 -0.98 -1.77 -27.83
CA MET A 679 0.25 -1.14 -28.36
C MET A 679 0.72 -1.77 -29.67
N ASN A 680 0.65 -3.09 -29.80
CA ASN A 680 1.01 -3.78 -31.03
C ASN A 680 0.02 -3.44 -32.15
N GLN A 681 -1.29 -3.47 -31.89
CA GLN A 681 -2.30 -3.11 -32.92
C GLN A 681 -2.25 -1.63 -33.31
N LEU A 682 -1.98 -0.71 -32.38
CA LEU A 682 -1.69 0.70 -32.70
C LEU A 682 -0.53 0.79 -33.73
N SER A 683 0.58 0.11 -33.44
CA SER A 683 1.74 0.08 -34.35
C SER A 683 1.42 -0.56 -35.69
N GLU A 684 0.64 -1.65 -35.74
CA GLU A 684 0.16 -2.29 -36.99
C GLU A 684 -0.69 -1.35 -37.85
N HIS A 685 -1.41 -0.42 -37.21
CA HIS A 685 -2.23 0.59 -37.89
C HIS A 685 -1.50 1.92 -38.12
N GLY A 686 -0.18 1.95 -37.89
CA GLY A 686 0.66 3.16 -38.11
C GLY A 686 0.37 4.27 -37.13
N ARG A 687 -0.12 3.94 -35.92
CA ARG A 687 -0.32 4.87 -34.82
C ARG A 687 0.81 4.75 -33.81
N GLU A 688 1.12 5.86 -33.14
CA GLU A 688 2.22 5.94 -32.19
C GLU A 688 1.73 5.83 -30.74
N VAL A 689 2.55 5.20 -29.91
CA VAL A 689 2.36 5.17 -28.44
C VAL A 689 3.48 5.97 -27.80
N TYR A 690 3.11 7.10 -27.20
CA TYR A 690 4.08 8.01 -26.58
C TYR A 690 4.46 7.56 -25.16
N SER A 691 3.47 7.21 -24.36
CA SER A 691 3.65 6.79 -22.95
C SER A 691 2.63 5.71 -22.61
N VAL A 692 3.00 4.82 -21.69
CA VAL A 692 2.06 3.85 -21.11
C VAL A 692 2.25 3.82 -19.60
N THR A 693 1.14 3.85 -18.85
CA THR A 693 1.15 3.98 -17.40
C THR A 693 0.07 3.09 -16.79
N THR A 694 0.46 1.97 -16.21
CA THR A 694 -0.36 1.05 -15.40
C THR A 694 -1.62 0.51 -16.09
N ASP A 695 -2.56 1.36 -16.47
CA ASP A 695 -3.87 1.05 -17.03
C ASP A 695 -4.28 1.98 -18.18
N GLY A 696 -3.39 2.89 -18.61
CA GLY A 696 -3.62 3.84 -19.69
C GLY A 696 -2.39 4.07 -20.56
N PHE A 697 -2.58 4.80 -21.65
CA PHE A 697 -1.52 5.18 -22.60
C PHE A 697 -1.86 6.48 -23.34
N ILE A 698 -0.81 7.16 -23.81
CA ILE A 698 -0.94 8.37 -24.63
C ILE A 698 -0.63 7.97 -26.08
N THR A 699 -1.52 8.32 -27.01
CA THR A 699 -1.42 7.98 -28.44
C THR A 699 -1.90 9.13 -29.32
N ASP A 700 -1.58 9.10 -30.62
CA ASP A 700 -2.15 9.97 -31.67
C ASP A 700 -3.44 9.39 -32.28
N ALA A 701 -3.85 8.19 -31.86
CA ALA A 701 -5.12 7.59 -32.27
C ALA A 701 -6.29 8.18 -31.44
N THR A 702 -7.48 8.22 -32.04
CA THR A 702 -8.71 8.57 -31.28
C THR A 702 -9.20 7.39 -30.46
N VAL A 703 -10.06 7.65 -29.46
CA VAL A 703 -10.63 6.58 -28.64
C VAL A 703 -11.51 5.62 -29.47
N GLU A 704 -12.16 6.12 -30.51
CA GLU A 704 -12.98 5.33 -31.43
C GLU A 704 -12.13 4.40 -32.28
N GLU A 705 -10.95 4.84 -32.74
CA GLU A 705 -9.99 3.99 -33.46
C GLU A 705 -9.49 2.86 -32.53
N VAL A 706 -9.10 3.19 -31.31
CA VAL A 706 -8.65 2.19 -30.32
C VAL A 706 -9.78 1.22 -29.95
N ALA A 707 -11.00 1.69 -29.81
CA ALA A 707 -12.16 0.85 -29.49
C ALA A 707 -12.57 -0.09 -30.63
N ALA A 708 -12.06 0.14 -31.86
CA ALA A 708 -12.29 -0.74 -32.99
C ALA A 708 -11.30 -1.92 -33.07
N PHE A 709 -10.28 -1.96 -32.22
CA PHE A 709 -9.31 -3.05 -32.22
C PHE A 709 -9.88 -4.30 -31.51
N ASP A 710 -9.67 -5.47 -32.09
CA ASP A 710 -10.10 -6.75 -31.51
C ASP A 710 -9.15 -7.31 -30.46
N LEU A 711 -7.97 -6.68 -30.29
CA LEU A 711 -6.92 -7.08 -29.37
C LEU A 711 -6.57 -8.58 -29.48
N TYR A 712 -6.55 -9.09 -30.72
CA TYR A 712 -6.34 -10.51 -31.04
C TYR A 712 -7.41 -11.44 -30.42
N GLY A 713 -8.64 -10.93 -30.25
CA GLY A 713 -9.79 -11.60 -29.61
C GLY A 713 -9.93 -11.36 -28.11
N LEU A 714 -9.03 -10.58 -27.50
CA LEU A 714 -9.12 -10.24 -26.06
C LEU A 714 -10.21 -9.20 -25.80
N GLU A 715 -10.54 -8.33 -26.77
CA GLU A 715 -11.58 -7.29 -26.65
C GLU A 715 -12.94 -7.89 -26.29
N GLU A 716 -13.37 -8.94 -26.98
CA GLU A 716 -14.64 -9.63 -26.71
C GLU A 716 -14.70 -10.16 -25.27
N VAL A 717 -13.62 -10.78 -24.79
CA VAL A 717 -13.54 -11.35 -23.44
C VAL A 717 -13.58 -10.25 -22.36
N LEU A 718 -12.91 -9.12 -22.59
CA LEU A 718 -12.94 -7.96 -21.70
C LEU A 718 -14.32 -7.27 -21.74
N GLY A 719 -14.92 -7.12 -22.93
CA GLY A 719 -16.25 -6.56 -23.12
C GLY A 719 -17.32 -7.38 -22.39
N ASP A 720 -17.28 -8.70 -22.48
CA ASP A 720 -18.16 -9.60 -21.74
C ASP A 720 -18.01 -9.45 -20.22
N ALA A 721 -16.78 -9.33 -19.74
CA ALA A 721 -16.54 -9.07 -18.33
C ALA A 721 -17.10 -7.70 -17.88
N ARG A 722 -16.96 -6.69 -18.72
CA ARG A 722 -17.54 -5.35 -18.52
C ARG A 722 -19.06 -5.39 -18.50
N ILE A 723 -19.70 -6.06 -19.44
CA ILE A 723 -21.15 -6.27 -19.45
C ILE A 723 -21.60 -6.92 -18.14
N ALA A 724 -20.91 -7.98 -17.71
CA ALA A 724 -21.23 -8.66 -16.46
C ALA A 724 -21.09 -7.79 -15.22
N LEU A 725 -20.13 -6.85 -15.20
CA LEU A 725 -19.88 -5.96 -14.07
C LEU A 725 -20.76 -4.71 -14.09
N THR A 726 -20.98 -4.10 -15.25
CA THR A 726 -21.55 -2.74 -15.38
C THR A 726 -22.71 -2.64 -16.33
N GLY A 727 -22.93 -3.63 -17.21
CA GLY A 727 -23.89 -3.58 -18.30
C GLY A 727 -23.40 -2.83 -19.56
N ASP A 728 -22.16 -2.29 -19.54
CA ASP A 728 -21.54 -1.55 -20.64
C ASP A 728 -20.29 -2.29 -21.13
N PRO A 729 -20.18 -2.66 -22.43
CA PRO A 729 -19.00 -3.36 -22.97
C PRO A 729 -17.77 -2.48 -23.12
N SER A 730 -17.89 -1.15 -23.06
CA SER A 730 -16.80 -0.22 -23.33
C SER A 730 -15.60 -0.45 -22.41
N ILE A 731 -14.45 -0.77 -23.01
CA ILE A 731 -13.20 -1.04 -22.25
C ILE A 731 -12.27 0.18 -22.17
N TRP A 732 -12.52 1.23 -22.93
CA TRP A 732 -11.69 2.44 -23.00
C TRP A 732 -12.46 3.71 -22.63
N GLU A 733 -11.75 4.67 -21.99
CA GLU A 733 -12.27 6.01 -21.73
C GLU A 733 -11.16 7.07 -21.98
N PRO A 734 -11.46 8.19 -22.67
CA PRO A 734 -10.52 9.30 -22.79
C PRO A 734 -10.43 10.05 -21.46
N LYS A 735 -9.19 10.43 -21.07
CA LYS A 735 -8.90 11.23 -19.87
C LYS A 735 -8.54 12.66 -20.23
N HIS A 736 -7.54 12.81 -21.08
CA HIS A 736 -7.01 14.09 -21.52
C HIS A 736 -6.84 14.10 -23.03
N ALA A 737 -6.92 15.29 -23.61
CA ALA A 737 -6.52 15.55 -24.99
C ALA A 737 -5.66 16.81 -24.99
N GLN A 738 -4.56 16.81 -25.73
CA GLN A 738 -3.62 17.91 -25.78
C GLN A 738 -3.00 18.06 -27.15
N SER A 739 -2.59 19.28 -27.50
CA SER A 739 -1.97 19.62 -28.78
C SER A 739 -0.44 19.68 -28.71
N ASP A 740 0.12 19.50 -27.54
CA ASP A 740 1.56 19.42 -27.29
C ASP A 740 1.86 18.37 -26.22
N LEU A 741 3.03 17.76 -26.28
CA LEU A 741 3.45 16.77 -25.28
C LEU A 741 4.97 16.81 -25.10
N VAL A 742 5.44 17.11 -23.89
CA VAL A 742 6.79 16.78 -23.46
C VAL A 742 6.74 15.46 -22.67
N ASN A 743 7.36 14.43 -23.22
CA ASN A 743 7.42 13.09 -22.67
C ASN A 743 8.89 12.75 -22.38
N PHE A 744 9.29 12.75 -21.11
CA PHE A 744 10.72 12.67 -20.77
C PHE A 744 11.12 11.34 -20.11
N THR A 745 10.21 10.68 -19.42
CA THR A 745 10.47 9.37 -18.77
C THR A 745 9.16 8.68 -18.41
N THR A 746 9.21 7.46 -17.93
CA THR A 746 8.04 6.76 -17.36
C THR A 746 7.38 7.61 -16.27
N ARG A 747 6.08 7.87 -16.36
CA ARG A 747 5.32 8.76 -15.47
C ARG A 747 5.86 10.19 -15.43
N GLY A 748 6.54 10.59 -16.47
CA GLY A 748 7.08 11.93 -16.65
C GLY A 748 6.65 12.49 -17.99
N ASN A 749 5.48 13.15 -18.01
CA ASN A 749 4.93 13.82 -19.19
C ASN A 749 4.14 15.05 -18.79
N VAL A 750 4.22 16.08 -19.61
CA VAL A 750 3.54 17.35 -19.37
C VAL A 750 3.14 18.00 -20.68
N SER A 751 1.93 18.55 -20.69
CA SER A 751 1.45 19.49 -21.70
C SER A 751 1.29 20.87 -21.04
N LEU A 752 1.59 21.93 -21.78
CA LEU A 752 1.29 23.30 -21.35
C LEU A 752 -0.19 23.66 -21.43
N GLU A 753 -0.94 22.86 -22.18
CA GLU A 753 -2.40 23.03 -22.32
C GLU A 753 -3.08 22.63 -21.01
N LEU A 754 -3.87 23.56 -20.42
CA LEU A 754 -4.63 23.28 -19.22
C LEU A 754 -5.68 22.19 -19.49
N GLY A 755 -5.72 21.17 -18.61
CA GLY A 755 -6.55 19.99 -18.82
C GLY A 755 -5.87 18.86 -19.60
N GLY A 756 -4.68 19.08 -20.18
CA GLY A 756 -3.82 18.04 -20.72
C GLY A 756 -3.07 17.30 -19.62
N VAL A 757 -2.25 16.30 -19.99
CA VAL A 757 -1.47 15.51 -19.02
C VAL A 757 -0.46 16.34 -18.21
N CYS A 758 -0.27 15.98 -16.92
CA CYS A 758 0.74 16.56 -16.06
C CYS A 758 1.23 15.54 -15.03
N ALA A 759 2.33 14.87 -15.32
CA ALA A 759 2.91 13.83 -14.46
C ALA A 759 4.37 14.17 -14.09
N HIS A 760 4.63 14.33 -12.82
CA HIS A 760 5.86 14.93 -12.28
C HIS A 760 7.03 13.96 -12.07
N ASN A 761 6.92 12.68 -12.37
CA ASN A 761 7.95 11.67 -12.08
C ASN A 761 8.48 11.72 -10.62
N GLY A 762 7.60 12.03 -9.67
CA GLY A 762 7.95 12.12 -8.25
C GLY A 762 8.58 13.44 -7.80
N LEU A 763 8.74 14.43 -8.68
CA LEU A 763 9.05 15.80 -8.29
C LEU A 763 7.86 16.41 -7.54
N LYS A 764 8.11 17.08 -6.44
CA LYS A 764 7.06 17.73 -5.64
C LYS A 764 6.75 19.12 -6.19
N THR A 765 5.47 19.42 -6.34
CA THR A 765 5.03 20.79 -6.62
C THR A 765 5.52 21.73 -5.51
N PRO A 766 6.12 22.89 -5.85
CA PRO A 766 6.60 23.84 -4.86
C PRO A 766 5.48 24.35 -3.93
N LYS A 767 5.86 24.68 -2.68
CA LYS A 767 4.90 25.21 -1.72
C LYS A 767 4.29 26.53 -2.21
N GLY A 768 2.96 26.61 -2.22
CA GLY A 768 2.20 27.75 -2.67
C GLY A 768 1.74 27.67 -4.12
N VAL A 769 2.22 26.72 -4.89
CA VAL A 769 1.77 26.43 -6.25
C VAL A 769 0.63 25.42 -6.19
N VAL A 770 -0.42 25.67 -6.94
CA VAL A 770 -1.54 24.72 -7.05
C VAL A 770 -1.13 23.59 -7.99
N PRO A 771 -1.22 22.34 -7.57
CA PRO A 771 -0.94 21.20 -8.45
C PRO A 771 -1.77 21.25 -9.73
N ASP A 772 -1.15 20.90 -10.87
CA ASP A 772 -1.77 20.87 -12.20
C ASP A 772 -2.26 22.25 -12.73
N SER A 773 -1.83 23.34 -12.09
CA SER A 773 -2.05 24.70 -12.61
C SER A 773 -1.08 25.04 -13.74
N ALA A 774 -1.33 26.15 -14.43
CA ALA A 774 -0.39 26.67 -15.44
C ALA A 774 1.02 26.88 -14.85
N GLU A 775 1.11 27.47 -13.66
CA GLU A 775 2.37 27.69 -12.95
C GLU A 775 3.11 26.37 -12.62
N ASP A 776 2.40 25.36 -12.15
CA ASP A 776 2.97 24.04 -11.85
C ASP A 776 3.54 23.37 -13.11
N ARG A 777 2.79 23.41 -14.22
CA ARG A 777 3.21 22.88 -15.54
C ARG A 777 4.44 23.60 -16.08
N GLU A 778 4.47 24.92 -15.98
CA GLU A 778 5.62 25.75 -16.38
C GLU A 778 6.87 25.41 -15.56
N LEU A 779 6.75 25.28 -14.24
CA LEU A 779 7.85 24.92 -13.34
C LEU A 779 8.35 23.49 -13.60
N LEU A 780 7.44 22.54 -13.83
CA LEU A 780 7.82 21.19 -14.20
C LEU A 780 8.57 21.18 -15.54
N LEU A 781 8.02 21.82 -16.56
CA LEU A 781 8.64 21.89 -17.88
C LEU A 781 10.02 22.54 -17.82
N ALA A 782 10.16 23.69 -17.14
CA ALA A 782 11.44 24.35 -16.92
C ALA A 782 12.44 23.40 -16.23
N SER A 783 12.01 22.69 -15.19
CA SER A 783 12.83 21.69 -14.49
C SER A 783 13.32 20.56 -15.40
N VAL A 784 12.55 20.20 -16.43
CA VAL A 784 12.93 19.18 -17.41
C VAL A 784 13.93 19.72 -18.43
N VAL A 785 13.66 20.89 -19.03
CA VAL A 785 14.41 21.35 -20.20
C VAL A 785 15.63 22.23 -19.89
N THR A 786 15.72 22.80 -18.68
CA THR A 786 16.86 23.63 -18.29
C THR A 786 17.89 22.92 -17.40
N ARG A 787 17.59 21.67 -16.94
CA ARG A 787 18.46 20.95 -16.03
C ARG A 787 19.86 20.71 -16.62
N GLU A 788 20.86 20.73 -15.78
CA GLU A 788 22.24 20.30 -16.08
C GLU A 788 22.57 18.94 -15.45
N GLY A 789 21.67 18.39 -14.63
CA GLY A 789 21.81 17.12 -13.94
C GLY A 789 20.49 16.72 -13.26
N ARG A 790 20.59 16.07 -12.10
CA ARG A 790 19.42 15.69 -11.30
C ARG A 790 18.76 16.91 -10.65
N VAL A 791 17.45 16.96 -10.66
CA VAL A 791 16.67 18.07 -10.12
C VAL A 791 16.52 17.94 -8.60
N PRO A 792 16.87 18.95 -7.80
CA PRO A 792 16.63 18.93 -6.35
C PRO A 792 15.14 18.85 -6.04
N ASN A 793 14.79 17.97 -5.10
CA ASN A 793 13.43 17.79 -4.63
C ASN A 793 13.42 17.84 -3.09
N GLY A 794 13.12 19.03 -2.55
CA GLY A 794 13.04 19.27 -1.11
C GLY A 794 11.62 19.09 -0.60
N TYR A 795 11.44 18.32 0.46
CA TYR A 795 10.15 18.17 1.13
C TYR A 795 10.34 17.98 2.64
N THR A 796 9.29 18.30 3.37
CA THR A 796 9.25 18.08 4.82
C THR A 796 8.75 16.68 5.09
N ARG A 797 9.45 15.96 5.96
CA ARG A 797 9.08 14.61 6.41
C ARG A 797 9.05 14.54 7.93
N PHE A 798 8.07 13.88 8.46
CA PHE A 798 8.08 13.44 9.86
C PHE A 798 8.82 12.11 9.99
N PRO A 799 9.50 11.85 11.12
CA PRO A 799 10.13 10.57 11.37
C PRO A 799 9.06 9.46 11.44
N SER A 800 9.38 8.30 10.88
CA SER A 800 8.56 7.11 11.11
C SER A 800 8.70 6.62 12.55
N PHE A 801 7.73 5.83 13.03
CA PHE A 801 7.86 5.19 14.36
C PHE A 801 9.07 4.26 14.42
N GLN A 802 9.45 3.64 13.33
CA GLN A 802 10.67 2.86 13.22
C GLN A 802 11.93 3.71 13.48
N GLU A 803 12.00 4.91 12.91
CA GLU A 803 13.12 5.83 13.14
C GLU A 803 13.15 6.31 14.60
N LEU A 804 11.98 6.61 15.16
CA LEU A 804 11.87 6.99 16.58
C LEU A 804 12.29 5.85 17.52
N SER A 805 12.01 4.59 17.19
CA SER A 805 12.38 3.43 18.00
C SER A 805 13.87 3.12 17.98
N ARG A 806 14.56 3.46 16.89
CA ARG A 806 15.99 3.18 16.70
C ARG A 806 16.92 4.26 17.26
N THR A 807 16.41 5.45 17.57
CA THR A 807 17.24 6.55 18.08
C THR A 807 17.45 6.43 19.59
N GLU A 808 18.70 6.32 20.04
CA GLU A 808 19.06 6.35 21.46
C GLU A 808 18.68 7.68 22.10
N ASP A 809 18.86 8.78 21.37
CA ASP A 809 18.41 10.13 21.72
C ASP A 809 17.03 10.35 21.12
N ARG A 810 15.99 9.87 21.81
CA ARG A 810 14.62 9.98 21.34
C ARG A 810 14.18 11.42 21.31
N LYS A 811 14.39 12.00 20.14
CA LYS A 811 13.90 13.34 19.82
C LYS A 811 12.38 13.29 19.69
N ASP A 812 11.77 14.41 19.97
CA ASP A 812 10.35 14.59 19.76
C ASP A 812 9.97 14.36 18.28
N PHE A 813 8.71 14.07 18.03
CA PHE A 813 8.17 13.90 16.67
C PHE A 813 8.16 15.23 15.95
N LEU A 814 9.32 15.64 15.44
CA LEU A 814 9.51 16.91 14.73
C LEU A 814 9.75 16.68 13.25
N PRO A 815 9.18 17.55 12.40
CA PRO A 815 9.44 17.46 10.97
C PRO A 815 10.90 17.75 10.66
N SER A 816 11.47 17.01 9.73
CA SER A 816 12.79 17.27 9.14
C SER A 816 12.66 17.59 7.67
N ARG A 817 13.47 18.54 7.20
CA ARG A 817 13.59 18.80 5.76
C ARG A 817 14.50 17.74 5.15
N VAL A 818 13.98 17.04 4.16
CA VAL A 818 14.72 16.05 3.37
C VAL A 818 14.93 16.61 1.98
N GLU A 819 16.17 16.59 1.50
CA GLU A 819 16.48 16.91 0.12
C GLU A 819 16.89 15.64 -0.60
N ARG A 820 16.21 15.36 -1.70
CA ARG A 820 16.53 14.28 -2.63
C ARG A 820 16.73 14.88 -4.01
N SER A 821 17.40 14.14 -4.87
CA SER A 821 17.50 14.53 -6.28
C SER A 821 16.68 13.55 -7.12
N VAL A 822 15.85 14.08 -8.01
CA VAL A 822 15.05 13.30 -8.95
C VAL A 822 15.75 13.35 -10.32
N SER A 823 15.86 12.18 -10.97
CA SER A 823 16.32 12.12 -12.36
C SER A 823 15.13 12.39 -13.29
N MET A 824 15.32 13.35 -14.19
CA MET A 824 14.38 13.64 -15.29
C MET A 824 14.85 13.02 -16.61
N ASP A 825 15.89 12.18 -16.56
CA ASP A 825 16.40 11.48 -17.73
C ASP A 825 15.52 10.30 -18.10
N TYR A 826 15.55 9.95 -19.37
CA TYR A 826 14.88 8.74 -19.87
C TYR A 826 15.43 7.49 -19.16
N ASP A 827 14.55 6.60 -18.73
CA ASP A 827 14.83 5.45 -17.84
C ASP A 827 15.46 4.23 -18.56
N LEU A 828 15.61 4.31 -19.87
CA LEU A 828 16.20 3.25 -20.71
C LEU A 828 15.50 1.87 -20.59
N LYS A 829 14.21 1.84 -20.30
CA LYS A 829 13.45 0.57 -20.38
C LYS A 829 13.38 0.01 -21.80
N ARG A 830 13.47 0.88 -22.79
CA ARG A 830 13.58 0.54 -24.21
C ARG A 830 14.84 1.18 -24.79
N ARG A 831 15.38 0.59 -25.88
CA ARG A 831 16.60 1.04 -26.53
C ARG A 831 16.31 2.29 -27.39
N PRO A 832 17.05 3.41 -27.19
CA PRO A 832 16.96 4.55 -28.11
C PRO A 832 17.37 4.18 -29.53
N VAL A 833 16.60 4.65 -30.52
CA VAL A 833 16.94 4.54 -31.93
C VAL A 833 17.70 5.79 -32.36
N MET A 834 19.03 5.74 -32.36
CA MET A 834 19.88 6.91 -32.62
C MET A 834 19.65 7.56 -33.98
N SER A 835 19.22 6.81 -34.99
CA SER A 835 18.90 7.33 -36.36
C SER A 835 17.62 8.16 -36.37
N SER A 836 16.71 8.00 -35.43
CA SER A 836 15.47 8.79 -35.30
C SER A 836 15.64 10.05 -34.46
N MET A 837 16.82 10.26 -33.87
CA MET A 837 17.02 11.32 -32.89
C MET A 837 17.17 12.69 -33.57
N THR A 838 16.27 13.62 -33.20
CA THR A 838 16.24 15.00 -33.66
C THR A 838 16.32 15.98 -32.50
N PRO A 839 16.92 17.18 -32.68
CA PRO A 839 16.86 18.25 -31.70
C PRO A 839 15.55 19.02 -31.88
N GLU A 840 14.64 18.91 -30.93
CA GLU A 840 13.43 19.72 -30.91
C GLU A 840 13.56 20.88 -29.92
N MET A 841 13.02 22.05 -30.33
CA MET A 841 13.10 23.27 -29.52
C MET A 841 11.82 23.44 -28.69
N VAL A 842 11.88 23.13 -27.41
CA VAL A 842 10.75 23.26 -26.48
C VAL A 842 10.59 24.73 -26.08
N PRO A 843 9.44 25.37 -26.38
CA PRO A 843 9.18 26.73 -25.96
C PRO A 843 8.82 26.78 -24.48
N LEU A 844 9.34 27.79 -23.75
CA LEU A 844 8.90 28.13 -22.42
C LEU A 844 8.02 29.38 -22.45
N PRO A 845 7.11 29.55 -21.46
CA PRO A 845 6.23 30.73 -21.39
C PRO A 845 6.97 32.08 -21.24
N ASP A 846 8.22 32.07 -20.76
CA ASP A 846 9.08 33.25 -20.70
C ASP A 846 9.62 33.69 -22.07
N GLY A 847 9.30 32.95 -23.15
CA GLY A 847 9.74 33.21 -24.52
C GLY A 847 11.11 32.61 -24.86
N THR A 848 11.76 31.89 -23.94
CA THR A 848 12.99 31.13 -24.25
C THR A 848 12.64 29.79 -24.89
N THR A 849 13.63 29.22 -25.61
CA THR A 849 13.51 27.88 -26.18
C THR A 849 14.71 27.04 -25.77
N HIS A 850 14.46 25.74 -25.49
CA HIS A 850 15.51 24.82 -25.06
C HIS A 850 15.53 23.56 -25.90
N GLU A 851 16.71 23.11 -26.30
CA GLU A 851 16.84 21.85 -27.04
C GLU A 851 16.49 20.66 -26.16
N MET A 852 15.65 19.76 -26.71
CA MET A 852 15.38 18.44 -26.17
C MET A 852 15.54 17.41 -27.28
N ALA A 853 16.30 16.34 -27.01
CA ALA A 853 16.41 15.21 -27.92
C ALA A 853 15.08 14.48 -28.00
N THR A 854 14.52 14.38 -29.19
CA THR A 854 13.26 13.66 -29.49
C THR A 854 13.59 12.45 -30.34
N PHE A 855 13.13 11.27 -29.93
CA PHE A 855 13.47 10.01 -30.58
C PHE A 855 12.47 8.90 -30.33
N THR A 856 12.45 7.92 -31.23
CA THR A 856 11.71 6.65 -31.03
C THR A 856 12.59 5.63 -30.30
N THR A 857 11.94 4.62 -29.77
CA THR A 857 12.63 3.52 -29.07
C THR A 857 12.19 2.17 -29.64
N GLN A 858 13.02 1.17 -29.40
CA GLN A 858 12.72 -0.22 -29.71
C GLN A 858 13.00 -1.11 -28.51
N PRO A 859 12.44 -2.33 -28.45
CA PRO A 859 12.79 -3.26 -27.38
C PRO A 859 14.30 -3.56 -27.40
N TRP A 860 14.86 -3.82 -26.23
CA TRP A 860 16.23 -4.33 -26.13
C TRP A 860 16.29 -5.73 -26.76
N ASP A 861 17.34 -6.02 -27.49
CA ASP A 861 17.55 -7.36 -28.02
C ASP A 861 17.93 -8.33 -26.89
N ARG A 862 18.81 -7.87 -25.95
CA ARG A 862 19.29 -8.65 -24.81
C ARG A 862 19.23 -7.85 -23.51
N VAL A 863 19.03 -8.56 -22.43
CA VAL A 863 18.99 -7.98 -21.05
C VAL A 863 20.33 -7.31 -20.69
N GLU A 864 21.46 -7.91 -21.07
CA GLU A 864 22.80 -7.37 -20.78
C GLU A 864 23.04 -5.98 -21.40
N ASP A 865 22.52 -5.75 -22.61
CA ASP A 865 22.64 -4.46 -23.28
C ASP A 865 21.85 -3.37 -22.55
N CYS A 866 20.66 -3.69 -22.03
CA CYS A 866 19.87 -2.80 -21.18
C CYS A 866 20.63 -2.43 -19.88
N LEU A 867 21.17 -3.42 -19.18
CA LEU A 867 21.91 -3.21 -17.93
C LEU A 867 23.13 -2.32 -18.17
N ARG A 868 23.89 -2.58 -19.25
CA ARG A 868 25.04 -1.77 -19.65
C ARG A 868 24.66 -0.34 -20.00
N ALA A 869 23.58 -0.16 -20.77
CA ALA A 869 23.07 1.15 -21.16
C ALA A 869 22.69 2.00 -19.94
N ARG A 870 21.97 1.41 -19.00
CA ARG A 870 21.55 2.07 -17.77
C ARG A 870 22.72 2.40 -16.84
N GLN A 871 23.75 1.52 -16.79
CA GLN A 871 24.95 1.81 -16.01
C GLN A 871 25.70 3.01 -16.56
N ILE A 872 25.87 3.11 -17.90
CA ILE A 872 26.51 4.25 -18.54
C ILE A 872 25.73 5.55 -18.27
N ALA A 873 24.39 5.50 -18.36
CA ALA A 873 23.57 6.65 -18.07
C ALA A 873 23.71 7.09 -16.60
N ARG A 874 23.76 6.16 -15.65
CA ARG A 874 24.02 6.47 -14.22
C ARG A 874 25.38 7.14 -14.01
N ASP A 875 26.41 6.60 -14.65
CA ASP A 875 27.78 7.17 -14.55
C ASP A 875 27.83 8.59 -15.17
N MET A 876 27.08 8.84 -16.24
CA MET A 876 26.97 10.18 -16.84
C MET A 876 26.14 11.13 -15.97
N ALA A 877 25.11 10.67 -15.30
CA ALA A 877 24.26 11.50 -14.44
C ALA A 877 24.98 12.05 -13.19
N GLU A 878 26.18 11.57 -12.86
CA GLU A 878 27.04 12.15 -11.82
C GLU A 878 27.65 13.50 -12.29
N THR A 879 27.79 13.71 -13.60
CA THR A 879 28.48 14.87 -14.21
C THR A 879 27.60 15.67 -15.15
N GLY A 880 26.39 15.26 -15.45
CA GLY A 880 25.49 15.90 -16.41
C GLY A 880 24.13 15.23 -16.50
N CYS A 881 23.50 15.29 -17.65
CA CYS A 881 22.21 14.68 -17.94
C CYS A 881 22.16 14.17 -19.39
N LEU A 882 21.06 13.48 -19.76
CA LEU A 882 20.77 13.03 -21.12
C LEU A 882 19.55 13.81 -21.66
N ARG A 883 19.75 15.06 -22.02
CA ARG A 883 18.71 15.98 -22.49
C ARG A 883 18.82 16.28 -23.99
N THR A 884 20.03 16.65 -24.44
CA THR A 884 20.32 17.11 -25.81
C THR A 884 20.78 15.97 -26.69
N VAL A 885 20.68 16.15 -28.02
CA VAL A 885 21.23 15.20 -29.02
C VAL A 885 22.75 15.02 -28.84
N ALA A 886 23.47 16.04 -28.43
CA ALA A 886 24.91 15.94 -28.20
C ALA A 886 25.25 15.01 -27.03
N GLU A 887 24.51 15.10 -25.91
CA GLU A 887 24.67 14.23 -24.73
C GLU A 887 24.32 12.78 -25.06
N TRP A 888 23.26 12.54 -25.83
CA TRP A 888 22.89 11.21 -26.30
C TRP A 888 23.91 10.60 -27.27
N ARG A 889 24.54 11.41 -28.11
CA ARG A 889 25.66 10.94 -28.95
C ARG A 889 26.85 10.49 -28.12
N ASP A 890 27.22 11.26 -27.09
CA ASP A 890 28.28 10.88 -26.17
C ASP A 890 27.94 9.57 -25.40
N TRP A 891 26.71 9.43 -24.91
CA TRP A 891 26.21 8.19 -24.34
C TRP A 891 26.33 7.01 -25.32
N ASN A 892 25.91 7.18 -26.57
CA ASN A 892 25.96 6.13 -27.59
C ASN A 892 27.41 5.73 -27.92
N VAL A 893 28.34 6.65 -27.95
CA VAL A 893 29.77 6.35 -28.14
C VAL A 893 30.28 5.48 -26.99
N LYS A 894 29.94 5.82 -25.74
CA LYS A 894 30.32 5.03 -24.55
C LYS A 894 29.65 3.65 -24.58
N PHE A 895 28.38 3.57 -24.99
CA PHE A 895 27.64 2.31 -25.13
C PHE A 895 28.28 1.40 -26.21
N ALA A 896 28.61 1.95 -27.39
CA ALA A 896 29.18 1.18 -28.50
C ALA A 896 30.61 0.68 -28.22
N HIS A 897 31.43 1.45 -27.49
CA HIS A 897 32.83 1.11 -27.26
C HIS A 897 33.09 0.20 -26.02
N GLY A 898 32.05 -0.19 -25.30
CA GLY A 898 32.13 -1.25 -24.28
C GLY A 898 33.02 -0.95 -23.06
N LYS A 899 33.43 0.30 -22.84
CA LYS A 899 34.26 0.70 -21.67
C LYS A 899 33.39 1.17 -20.50
N GLY A 900 32.45 0.32 -20.07
CA GLY A 900 31.71 0.53 -18.83
C GLY A 900 32.29 -0.33 -17.69
N ARG A 901 31.99 0.00 -16.43
CA ARG A 901 32.21 -0.91 -15.29
C ARG A 901 31.64 -2.27 -15.62
N ARG A 902 32.29 -3.35 -15.18
CA ARG A 902 31.82 -4.72 -15.36
C ARG A 902 30.40 -4.85 -14.82
N ILE A 903 29.44 -4.99 -15.73
CA ILE A 903 28.05 -5.26 -15.37
C ILE A 903 27.97 -6.68 -14.79
N SER A 904 27.21 -6.84 -13.72
CA SER A 904 26.99 -8.16 -13.13
C SER A 904 26.03 -8.93 -14.03
N THR A 905 26.53 -9.90 -14.80
CA THR A 905 25.69 -10.91 -15.44
C THR A 905 25.02 -11.77 -14.36
N PRO A 906 23.92 -12.49 -14.64
CA PRO A 906 23.33 -13.44 -13.70
C PRO A 906 24.38 -14.45 -13.17
N GLN A 907 25.22 -14.98 -14.03
CA GLN A 907 26.32 -15.87 -13.65
C GLN A 907 27.29 -15.19 -12.67
N ARG A 908 27.65 -13.92 -12.93
CA ARG A 908 28.49 -13.16 -12.02
C ARG A 908 27.79 -12.86 -10.70
N ALA A 909 26.48 -12.62 -10.70
CA ALA A 909 25.69 -12.42 -9.48
C ALA A 909 25.71 -13.69 -8.59
N VAL A 910 25.56 -14.88 -9.21
CA VAL A 910 25.73 -16.16 -8.52
C VAL A 910 27.12 -16.30 -7.99
N LEU A 911 28.14 -16.09 -8.82
CA LEU A 911 29.55 -16.17 -8.41
C LEU A 911 29.85 -15.24 -7.24
N MET A 912 29.42 -14.00 -7.30
CA MET A 912 29.62 -13.03 -6.22
C MET A 912 28.86 -13.40 -4.95
N SER A 913 27.67 -13.99 -5.05
CA SER A 913 26.89 -14.48 -3.91
C SER A 913 27.59 -15.68 -3.24
N ILE A 914 28.13 -16.61 -4.02
CA ILE A 914 28.95 -17.72 -3.51
C ILE A 914 30.17 -17.18 -2.75
N VAL A 915 30.87 -16.22 -3.33
CA VAL A 915 32.05 -15.61 -2.69
C VAL A 915 31.65 -14.88 -1.40
N MET A 916 30.52 -14.15 -1.40
CA MET A 916 30.00 -13.50 -0.19
C MET A 916 29.59 -14.51 0.88
N ALA A 917 28.87 -15.57 0.51
CA ALA A 917 28.46 -16.63 1.44
C ALA A 917 29.71 -17.25 2.14
N HIS A 918 30.77 -17.55 1.38
CA HIS A 918 32.02 -18.05 1.95
C HIS A 918 32.72 -16.99 2.80
N ARG A 919 32.86 -15.74 2.33
CA ARG A 919 33.63 -14.68 2.99
C ARG A 919 32.94 -14.12 4.25
N GLN A 920 31.63 -14.26 4.35
CA GLN A 920 30.83 -13.83 5.52
C GLN A 920 30.55 -14.99 6.48
N GLY A 921 31.02 -16.22 6.18
CA GLY A 921 30.89 -17.37 7.05
C GLY A 921 29.53 -18.07 7.00
N VAL A 922 28.67 -17.76 6.01
CA VAL A 922 27.41 -18.46 5.79
C VAL A 922 27.65 -19.91 5.40
N THR A 923 28.66 -20.14 4.57
CA THR A 923 29.14 -21.49 4.20
C THR A 923 30.65 -21.51 4.18
N THR A 924 31.24 -22.73 4.28
CA THR A 924 32.70 -22.91 4.16
C THR A 924 32.99 -23.78 2.96
N ILE A 925 33.56 -23.21 1.91
CA ILE A 925 34.01 -23.92 0.72
C ILE A 925 35.45 -24.34 0.98
N PRO A 926 35.78 -25.67 0.98
CA PRO A 926 37.07 -26.18 1.40
C PRO A 926 38.27 -25.57 0.66
N THR A 927 38.22 -25.50 -0.68
CA THR A 927 39.30 -24.91 -1.48
C THR A 927 39.51 -23.41 -1.19
N LEU A 928 38.43 -22.65 -0.98
CA LEU A 928 38.55 -21.23 -0.64
C LEU A 928 39.03 -20.98 0.80
N ALA A 929 38.79 -21.94 1.68
CA ALA A 929 39.24 -21.90 3.08
C ALA A 929 40.71 -22.39 3.26
N ASP A 930 41.25 -23.11 2.27
CA ASP A 930 42.59 -23.66 2.35
C ASP A 930 43.68 -22.58 2.39
N ARG A 931 44.36 -22.47 3.52
CA ARG A 931 45.38 -21.47 3.76
C ARG A 931 46.70 -21.72 3.01
N SER A 932 46.90 -22.93 2.45
CA SER A 932 48.07 -23.25 1.64
C SER A 932 48.01 -22.62 0.25
N LEU A 933 46.76 -22.29 -0.23
CA LEU A 933 46.53 -21.64 -1.51
C LEU A 933 46.63 -20.12 -1.38
N SER A 934 47.30 -19.49 -2.31
CA SER A 934 47.30 -18.02 -2.47
C SER A 934 45.90 -17.53 -2.88
N ILE A 935 45.68 -16.25 -2.70
CA ILE A 935 44.40 -15.69 -3.14
C ILE A 935 44.24 -15.75 -4.67
N ALA A 936 45.32 -15.63 -5.42
CA ALA A 936 45.30 -15.77 -6.87
C ALA A 936 44.81 -17.17 -7.28
N GLU A 937 45.37 -18.20 -6.71
CA GLU A 937 44.95 -19.59 -6.97
C GLU A 937 43.50 -19.85 -6.62
N ARG A 938 42.97 -19.28 -5.51
CA ARG A 938 41.54 -19.36 -5.17
C ARG A 938 40.64 -18.66 -6.19
N LEU A 939 41.08 -17.49 -6.71
CA LEU A 939 40.34 -16.74 -7.72
C LEU A 939 40.37 -17.44 -9.08
N ASP A 940 41.50 -18.07 -9.43
CA ASP A 940 41.63 -18.90 -10.64
C ASP A 940 40.70 -20.11 -10.56
N TRP A 941 40.69 -20.81 -9.39
CA TRP A 941 39.77 -21.91 -9.14
C TRP A 941 38.29 -21.52 -9.30
N LEU A 942 37.91 -20.33 -8.79
CA LEU A 942 36.55 -19.81 -8.98
C LEU A 942 36.23 -19.54 -10.45
N ALA A 943 37.20 -19.11 -11.24
CA ALA A 943 36.98 -18.83 -12.67
C ALA A 943 36.73 -20.13 -13.49
N GLU A 944 37.24 -21.27 -13.03
CA GLU A 944 37.05 -22.57 -13.70
C GLU A 944 35.60 -23.08 -13.68
N TRP A 945 34.76 -22.53 -12.77
CA TRP A 945 33.33 -22.84 -12.72
C TRP A 945 32.51 -22.24 -13.87
N GLY A 946 33.12 -21.43 -14.73
CA GLY A 946 32.46 -20.85 -15.90
C GLY A 946 31.49 -19.69 -15.57
N LEU A 947 31.35 -19.29 -14.31
CA LEU A 947 30.47 -18.22 -13.86
C LEU A 947 31.07 -16.79 -14.02
N GLY A 948 32.31 -16.71 -14.55
CA GLY A 948 33.04 -15.47 -14.72
C GLY A 948 34.28 -15.35 -13.81
N THR A 949 34.82 -14.14 -13.63
CA THR A 949 36.04 -13.92 -12.84
C THR A 949 35.78 -12.97 -11.67
N VAL A 950 36.48 -13.20 -10.56
CA VAL A 950 36.46 -12.37 -9.36
C VAL A 950 37.77 -11.60 -9.26
N SER A 951 37.69 -10.26 -9.14
CA SER A 951 38.88 -9.45 -8.88
C SER A 951 39.32 -9.56 -7.41
N ARG A 952 40.59 -9.25 -7.13
CA ARG A 952 41.09 -9.17 -5.75
C ARG A 952 40.27 -8.16 -4.92
N GLY A 953 39.87 -7.01 -5.50
CA GLY A 953 39.05 -6.02 -4.83
C GLY A 953 37.64 -6.55 -4.51
N ASP A 954 37.01 -7.31 -5.43
CA ASP A 954 35.72 -7.96 -5.17
C ASP A 954 35.83 -8.98 -4.04
N TRP A 955 36.85 -9.80 -4.02
CA TRP A 955 37.16 -10.76 -2.96
C TRP A 955 37.30 -10.10 -1.59
N ASP A 956 38.08 -9.01 -1.51
CA ASP A 956 38.30 -8.28 -0.26
C ASP A 956 37.04 -7.54 0.22
N ASN A 957 36.23 -7.03 -0.71
CA ASN A 957 34.95 -6.35 -0.42
C ASN A 957 33.81 -7.31 -0.06
N ALA A 958 33.86 -8.57 -0.50
CA ALA A 958 32.79 -9.58 -0.23
C ALA A 958 32.57 -9.87 1.26
N ARG A 959 33.56 -9.60 2.12
CA ARG A 959 33.48 -9.75 3.58
C ARG A 959 32.67 -8.66 4.28
N ARG A 960 32.28 -7.58 3.59
CA ARG A 960 31.57 -6.44 4.18
C ARG A 960 30.12 -6.80 4.47
N PRO A 961 29.65 -6.66 5.74
CA PRO A 961 28.28 -7.02 6.12
C PRO A 961 27.19 -6.29 5.31
N GLU A 962 27.50 -5.05 4.87
CA GLU A 962 26.57 -4.23 4.08
C GLU A 962 26.21 -4.86 2.72
N ARG A 963 27.02 -5.83 2.26
CA ARG A 963 26.76 -6.56 1.02
C ARG A 963 25.91 -7.82 1.19
N ALA A 964 25.58 -8.22 2.40
CA ALA A 964 24.74 -9.40 2.65
C ALA A 964 23.38 -9.28 1.94
N SER A 965 22.82 -8.07 1.85
CA SER A 965 21.56 -7.80 1.14
C SER A 965 21.65 -7.95 -0.39
N GLN A 966 22.89 -8.08 -0.95
CA GLN A 966 23.13 -8.30 -2.38
C GLN A 966 23.31 -9.79 -2.71
N MET A 967 23.30 -10.65 -1.71
CA MET A 967 23.43 -12.09 -1.88
C MET A 967 22.11 -12.68 -2.36
N LEU A 968 22.16 -13.52 -3.36
CA LEU A 968 20.99 -14.27 -3.83
C LEU A 968 20.47 -15.21 -2.73
N PRO A 969 19.18 -15.59 -2.76
CA PRO A 969 18.64 -16.59 -1.85
C PRO A 969 19.41 -17.91 -1.90
N THR A 970 19.51 -18.61 -0.78
CA THR A 970 20.28 -19.85 -0.65
C THR A 970 19.80 -20.95 -1.59
N ASP A 971 18.49 -21.08 -1.79
CA ASP A 971 17.90 -22.04 -2.73
C ASP A 971 18.43 -21.89 -4.17
N THR A 972 18.74 -20.67 -4.61
CA THR A 972 19.40 -20.39 -5.90
C THR A 972 20.87 -20.77 -5.91
N LEU A 973 21.54 -20.78 -4.76
CA LEU A 973 22.96 -21.06 -4.61
C LEU A 973 23.25 -22.52 -4.25
N ASP A 974 22.29 -23.22 -3.64
CA ASP A 974 22.46 -24.57 -3.10
C ASP A 974 23.05 -25.56 -4.11
N PRO A 975 22.61 -25.61 -5.39
CA PRO A 975 23.22 -26.53 -6.34
C PRO A 975 24.72 -26.35 -6.52
N TYR A 976 25.19 -25.09 -6.46
CA TYR A 976 26.63 -24.79 -6.54
C TYR A 976 27.33 -24.99 -5.20
N LEU A 977 26.69 -24.54 -4.12
CA LEU A 977 27.29 -24.64 -2.78
C LEU A 977 27.45 -26.10 -2.33
N ASP A 978 26.44 -26.93 -2.59
CA ASP A 978 26.49 -28.37 -2.26
C ASP A 978 27.66 -29.05 -2.96
N ARG A 979 27.82 -28.75 -4.25
CA ARG A 979 28.93 -29.33 -5.02
C ARG A 979 30.27 -28.78 -4.57
N MET A 980 30.42 -27.44 -4.44
CA MET A 980 31.68 -26.81 -4.01
C MET A 980 32.11 -27.21 -2.59
N THR A 981 31.16 -27.45 -1.70
CA THR A 981 31.44 -27.86 -0.31
C THR A 981 31.79 -29.35 -0.17
N SER A 982 31.30 -30.17 -1.12
CA SER A 982 31.60 -31.62 -1.14
C SER A 982 32.98 -31.99 -1.76
N MET A 983 33.61 -31.01 -2.45
CA MET A 983 34.91 -31.22 -3.11
C MET A 983 36.06 -31.17 -2.09
N ALA A 984 37.11 -31.98 -2.32
CA ALA A 984 38.33 -31.88 -1.53
C ALA A 984 39.08 -30.54 -1.79
N PRO A 985 39.84 -30.01 -0.82
CA PRO A 985 40.67 -28.82 -1.06
C PRO A 985 41.61 -29.02 -2.28
N GLY A 986 41.54 -28.07 -3.23
CA GLY A 986 42.36 -28.08 -4.43
C GLY A 986 41.83 -29.02 -5.55
N GLU A 987 40.72 -29.71 -5.37
CA GLU A 987 40.01 -30.41 -6.43
C GLU A 987 39.42 -29.43 -7.45
N HIS A 988 39.60 -29.70 -8.74
CA HIS A 988 39.13 -28.82 -9.84
C HIS A 988 37.79 -29.29 -10.41
N PRO A 989 36.89 -28.35 -10.77
CA PRO A 989 35.61 -28.71 -11.37
C PRO A 989 35.81 -29.38 -12.75
N THR A 990 35.00 -30.39 -13.02
CA THR A 990 34.92 -31.02 -14.35
C THR A 990 33.85 -30.34 -15.19
N ASP A 991 33.77 -30.69 -16.48
CA ASP A 991 32.69 -30.14 -17.35
C ASP A 991 31.29 -30.55 -16.87
N ALA A 992 31.16 -31.69 -16.16
CA ALA A 992 29.91 -32.14 -15.54
C ALA A 992 29.50 -31.30 -14.30
N ASP A 993 30.44 -30.61 -13.66
CA ASP A 993 30.21 -29.77 -12.50
C ASP A 993 29.80 -28.35 -12.91
N ARG A 994 30.01 -27.96 -14.15
CA ARG A 994 29.56 -26.68 -14.73
C ARG A 994 28.10 -26.78 -15.06
N LEU A 995 27.25 -26.47 -14.09
CA LEU A 995 25.81 -26.45 -14.30
C LEU A 995 25.47 -25.49 -15.43
N PRO A 996 24.63 -25.88 -16.42
CA PRO A 996 24.16 -24.95 -17.45
C PRO A 996 23.30 -23.88 -16.79
N TYR A 997 23.66 -22.66 -17.03
CA TYR A 997 22.89 -21.50 -16.52
C TYR A 997 21.87 -21.09 -17.57
#